data_3b52473868d9c4f0d76d1e75f1def652
#
_entry.id   3b52473868d9c4f0d76d1e75f1def652
#
_cell.length_a   1.000
_cell.length_b   1.000
_cell.length_c   1.000
_cell.angle_alpha   90.00
_cell.angle_beta   90.00
_cell.angle_gamma   90.00
#
_symmetry.space_group_name_H-M   'P 1'
#
loop_
_entity.id
_entity.type
_entity.pdbx_description
1 polymer ?
#
loop_
_entity_poly.entity_id
_entity_poly.type
_entity_poly.pdbx_seq_one_letter_code
_entity_poly.pdbx_strand_id
1 'polypeptide(L)'
;MKTMPATLEQKPATKNPNSPDRKFPLERTRNIGIAAHIDAGKTTLTERILFYTGMIHKIGEVHEGTTVTDWMEQERERGITITSAATTCAWTQRQEPGVYKTFEGIKQRINIIDTPGHVDFTAEVERSLRVLDGAIAVFDAVAGVQPQSETVWRQATKYNVPCIGFINKMDRVGADFKMSIESMRQKLGANAWPVLLPLGKEDQFKGQIDVINRKAVIYSDSDQLGSTYELADVPKEYVDLVDKAYADLVEQISNLDDEVAEAVLEEKPVTPELLKAGIRRQTIANKFVPVVAGSALKNKGVQYLVDAVVDYLPSPLDIPPAKGMEPDTHEPMEAPTDDNGNFCSLAFKLWSDPFVGKLVFFRVYSGTLSKGDTVYNPRTNKRERISRLIQIQADKREDIETCYSGDIAAIVGIKNITTGDTLCDEDHPILLEPPTFPDPVISMAIEPKTKLDQEKMGIALQRLAEEDPTFRVYTHEDTGQTIIAGMGELHLEIIRDRMFREFKVDANAGKPQIAYRETITTGAHGVGKLIKQSGGRGQYGHVEVDVRPGSRSSGLVVENKIVGGIIPREYIPAVKKGIDEAVLNGVLGGYPVVDVEVDIVYGSFHEVDSNELAFKLAAIFAMKDGFKQGKPILLEPILKVENITPEEFQGDICGDLSRRRGSISSIETRGNLTIIHAEVPLAELFGYATAIRSLSKGRSSYSMEPSHFEPVPANLVPAILDQKETK
;
A
#
# COMPACT_ATOMS: atom_id res chain seq x y z
N MET A 1 12.97 31.28 -38.58
CA MET A 1 12.43 31.81 -37.33
C MET A 1 11.39 30.80 -36.87
N LYS A 2 11.77 29.87 -36.00
CA LYS A 2 10.83 28.98 -35.33
C LYS A 2 10.31 29.73 -34.10
N THR A 3 9.01 29.95 -34.07
CA THR A 3 8.28 30.48 -32.92
C THR A 3 8.53 29.59 -31.72
N MET A 4 9.08 30.13 -30.66
CA MET A 4 9.13 29.47 -29.35
C MET A 4 7.71 29.08 -28.94
N PRO A 5 7.50 27.88 -28.38
CA PRO A 5 6.20 27.55 -27.75
C PRO A 5 6.00 28.50 -26.57
N ALA A 6 4.78 29.01 -26.44
CA ALA A 6 4.38 29.84 -25.31
C ALA A 6 4.58 29.03 -24.02
N THR A 7 5.28 29.58 -23.08
CA THR A 7 5.34 29.08 -21.69
C THR A 7 3.91 28.97 -21.19
N LEU A 8 3.48 27.77 -20.87
CA LEU A 8 2.19 27.48 -20.25
C LEU A 8 2.13 28.21 -18.91
N GLU A 9 1.42 29.35 -18.88
CA GLU A 9 1.20 30.11 -17.65
C GLU A 9 0.31 29.30 -16.71
N GLN A 10 0.89 28.79 -15.63
CA GLN A 10 0.11 28.29 -14.50
C GLN A 10 -0.69 29.45 -13.91
N LYS A 11 -2.01 29.26 -13.78
CA LYS A 11 -2.84 30.24 -13.08
C LYS A 11 -2.31 30.44 -11.67
N PRO A 12 -2.04 31.66 -11.21
CA PRO A 12 -1.62 31.89 -9.84
C PRO A 12 -2.71 31.44 -8.88
N ALA A 13 -2.33 30.80 -7.76
CA ALA A 13 -3.25 30.37 -6.71
C ALA A 13 -4.20 31.52 -6.35
N THR A 14 -5.51 31.23 -6.38
CA THR A 14 -6.54 32.23 -6.09
C THR A 14 -6.54 32.58 -4.61
N LYS A 15 -6.98 33.79 -4.25
CA LYS A 15 -7.10 34.20 -2.83
C LYS A 15 -8.06 33.32 -2.02
N ASN A 16 -9.00 32.64 -2.68
CA ASN A 16 -9.90 31.67 -2.10
C ASN A 16 -9.92 30.40 -2.96
N PRO A 17 -9.30 29.32 -2.51
CA PRO A 17 -9.26 28.05 -3.26
C PRO A 17 -10.59 27.31 -3.30
N ASN A 18 -11.59 27.70 -2.51
CA ASN A 18 -12.87 27.06 -2.46
C ASN A 18 -13.84 27.62 -3.52
N SER A 19 -14.50 26.76 -4.27
CA SER A 19 -15.64 27.10 -5.08
C SER A 19 -16.82 27.56 -4.19
N PRO A 20 -17.61 28.58 -4.60
CA PRO A 20 -18.79 29.00 -3.86
C PRO A 20 -19.88 27.93 -3.77
N ASP A 21 -19.89 26.98 -4.70
CA ASP A 21 -20.89 25.90 -4.76
C ASP A 21 -20.52 24.69 -3.90
N ARG A 22 -19.36 24.74 -3.26
CA ARG A 22 -18.83 23.65 -2.44
C ARG A 22 -19.59 23.53 -1.11
N LYS A 23 -20.08 22.33 -0.81
CA LYS A 23 -20.84 22.05 0.43
C LYS A 23 -19.93 22.05 1.68
N PHE A 24 -18.72 21.53 1.56
CA PHE A 24 -17.73 21.46 2.62
C PHE A 24 -16.44 22.13 2.15
N PRO A 25 -16.00 23.21 2.80
CA PRO A 25 -14.73 23.86 2.48
C PRO A 25 -13.54 22.91 2.59
N LEU A 26 -12.46 23.18 1.84
CA LEU A 26 -11.24 22.34 1.82
C LEU A 26 -10.63 22.14 3.21
N GLU A 27 -10.58 23.19 4.02
CA GLU A 27 -10.07 23.16 5.40
C GLU A 27 -10.89 22.27 6.33
N ARG A 28 -12.14 21.95 5.94
CA ARG A 28 -13.06 21.06 6.66
C ARG A 28 -13.19 19.69 6.04
N THR A 29 -12.28 19.33 5.18
CA THR A 29 -12.21 18.01 4.54
C THR A 29 -11.01 17.25 5.10
N ARG A 30 -11.18 15.93 5.35
CA ARG A 30 -10.11 15.02 5.76
C ARG A 30 -10.17 13.77 4.88
N ASN A 31 -9.05 13.40 4.29
CA ASN A 31 -8.89 12.15 3.53
C ASN A 31 -8.00 11.23 4.35
N ILE A 32 -8.59 10.27 5.03
CA ILE A 32 -7.86 9.43 5.99
C ILE A 32 -7.91 7.96 5.63
N GLY A 33 -6.82 7.26 5.94
CA GLY A 33 -6.76 5.81 5.92
C GLY A 33 -6.84 5.23 7.33
N ILE A 34 -7.34 4.00 7.43
CA ILE A 34 -7.24 3.22 8.66
C ILE A 34 -6.31 2.05 8.39
N ALA A 35 -5.17 2.07 9.04
CA ALA A 35 -4.09 1.11 8.87
C ALA A 35 -3.90 0.29 10.16
N ALA A 36 -3.81 -1.02 10.04
CA ALA A 36 -3.74 -1.90 11.20
C ALA A 36 -3.10 -3.25 10.84
N HIS A 37 -2.51 -3.90 11.84
CA HIS A 37 -2.25 -5.33 11.76
C HIS A 37 -3.56 -6.14 11.70
N ILE A 38 -3.50 -7.37 11.17
CA ILE A 38 -4.63 -8.32 11.19
C ILE A 38 -5.13 -8.44 12.64
N ASP A 39 -6.44 -8.47 12.81
CA ASP A 39 -7.11 -8.55 14.11
C ASP A 39 -6.86 -7.40 15.09
N ALA A 40 -6.14 -6.33 14.74
CA ALA A 40 -6.01 -5.17 15.63
C ALA A 40 -7.33 -4.39 15.81
N GLY A 41 -8.37 -4.73 15.03
CA GLY A 41 -9.71 -4.17 15.14
C GLY A 41 -10.00 -3.03 14.17
N LYS A 42 -9.36 -3.04 13.00
CA LYS A 42 -9.54 -2.07 11.93
C LYS A 42 -11.00 -1.94 11.48
N THR A 43 -11.58 -3.03 10.96
CA THR A 43 -12.98 -3.07 10.49
C THR A 43 -13.97 -2.70 11.58
N THR A 44 -13.74 -3.19 12.82
CA THR A 44 -14.54 -2.80 13.98
C THR A 44 -14.49 -1.29 14.20
N LEU A 45 -13.32 -0.67 14.12
CA LEU A 45 -13.16 0.78 14.27
C LEU A 45 -13.91 1.54 13.16
N THR A 46 -13.75 1.12 11.91
CA THR A 46 -14.44 1.73 10.76
C THR A 46 -15.96 1.69 10.93
N GLU A 47 -16.52 0.53 11.30
CA GLU A 47 -17.96 0.36 11.59
C GLU A 47 -18.44 1.31 12.71
N ARG A 48 -17.63 1.51 13.77
CA ARG A 48 -17.97 2.45 14.86
C ARG A 48 -17.95 3.91 14.39
N ILE A 49 -16.98 4.28 13.55
CA ILE A 49 -16.94 5.63 12.98
C ILE A 49 -18.18 5.87 12.12
N LEU A 50 -18.55 4.92 11.26
CA LEU A 50 -19.75 5.03 10.42
C LEU A 50 -21.04 5.10 11.24
N PHE A 51 -21.12 4.37 12.35
CA PHE A 51 -22.26 4.43 13.25
C PHE A 51 -22.38 5.81 13.93
N TYR A 52 -21.29 6.32 14.50
CA TYR A 52 -21.31 7.62 15.19
C TYR A 52 -21.49 8.81 14.24
N THR A 53 -21.13 8.67 12.98
CA THR A 53 -21.41 9.68 11.94
C THR A 53 -22.82 9.57 11.35
N GLY A 54 -23.61 8.58 11.79
CA GLY A 54 -24.98 8.37 11.35
C GLY A 54 -25.13 7.78 9.95
N MET A 55 -24.04 7.26 9.38
CA MET A 55 -24.05 6.63 8.06
C MET A 55 -24.73 5.26 8.08
N ILE A 56 -24.60 4.54 9.19
CA ILE A 56 -25.25 3.27 9.45
C ILE A 56 -26.11 3.37 10.73
N HIS A 57 -27.24 2.66 10.76
CA HIS A 57 -28.17 2.70 11.89
C HIS A 57 -27.95 1.56 12.89
N LYS A 58 -27.24 0.52 12.47
CA LYS A 58 -26.90 -0.64 13.29
C LYS A 58 -25.43 -0.96 13.12
N ILE A 59 -24.77 -1.22 14.23
CA ILE A 59 -23.37 -1.61 14.25
C ILE A 59 -23.23 -3.01 13.66
N GLY A 60 -22.36 -3.17 12.66
CA GLY A 60 -21.96 -4.48 12.14
C GLY A 60 -20.84 -5.11 12.99
N GLU A 61 -20.88 -6.44 13.12
CA GLU A 61 -19.86 -7.20 13.84
C GLU A 61 -19.10 -8.11 12.88
N VAL A 62 -17.76 -8.09 12.93
CA VAL A 62 -16.90 -8.87 12.04
C VAL A 62 -17.16 -10.37 12.20
N HIS A 63 -17.28 -10.85 13.43
CA HIS A 63 -17.51 -12.27 13.71
C HIS A 63 -18.88 -12.79 13.26
N GLU A 64 -19.84 -11.89 13.06
CA GLU A 64 -21.19 -12.24 12.56
C GLU A 64 -21.30 -12.03 11.04
N GLY A 65 -20.26 -11.50 10.38
CA GLY A 65 -20.27 -11.17 8.95
C GLY A 65 -21.31 -10.11 8.57
N THR A 66 -21.67 -9.22 9.52
CA THR A 66 -22.72 -8.20 9.34
C THR A 66 -22.14 -6.80 9.05
N THR A 67 -20.84 -6.69 8.86
CA THR A 67 -20.14 -5.43 8.56
C THR A 67 -20.55 -4.87 7.21
N VAL A 68 -20.67 -3.55 7.13
CA VAL A 68 -21.02 -2.83 5.89
C VAL A 68 -19.79 -2.58 5.03
N THR A 69 -18.63 -2.38 5.65
CA THR A 69 -17.37 -2.10 4.97
C THR A 69 -16.77 -3.31 4.28
N ASP A 70 -16.98 -4.52 4.84
CA ASP A 70 -16.58 -5.78 4.20
C ASP A 70 -17.72 -6.23 3.25
N TRP A 71 -17.74 -5.68 2.04
CA TRP A 71 -18.84 -5.90 1.10
C TRP A 71 -18.71 -7.19 0.30
N MET A 72 -17.50 -7.77 0.19
CA MET A 72 -17.28 -9.06 -0.45
C MET A 72 -17.70 -10.20 0.48
N GLU A 73 -18.37 -11.24 -0.07
CA GLU A 73 -18.69 -12.46 0.71
C GLU A 73 -17.43 -13.08 1.33
N GLN A 74 -16.32 -13.09 0.60
CA GLN A 74 -15.03 -13.62 1.04
C GLN A 74 -14.45 -12.85 2.25
N GLU A 75 -14.62 -11.52 2.30
CA GLU A 75 -14.24 -10.72 3.45
C GLU A 75 -15.01 -11.10 4.69
N ARG A 76 -16.34 -11.25 4.53
CA ARG A 76 -17.25 -11.66 5.62
C ARG A 76 -17.01 -13.08 6.11
N GLU A 77 -16.80 -14.01 5.18
CA GLU A 77 -16.51 -15.42 5.50
C GLU A 77 -15.17 -15.59 6.23
N ARG A 78 -14.16 -14.80 5.87
CA ARG A 78 -12.80 -14.92 6.40
C ARG A 78 -12.52 -13.96 7.55
N GLY A 79 -13.37 -12.94 7.75
CA GLY A 79 -13.18 -11.88 8.75
C GLY A 79 -11.98 -10.97 8.48
N ILE A 80 -11.55 -10.84 7.22
CA ILE A 80 -10.42 -9.99 6.80
C ILE A 80 -10.83 -9.05 5.68
N THR A 81 -10.35 -7.83 5.71
CA THR A 81 -10.49 -6.89 4.58
C THR A 81 -9.53 -7.29 3.46
N ILE A 82 -10.04 -7.48 2.26
CA ILE A 82 -9.29 -7.87 1.06
C ILE A 82 -9.08 -6.67 0.16
N THR A 83 -10.15 -5.89 -0.07
CA THR A 83 -10.11 -4.72 -0.93
C THR A 83 -10.36 -3.45 -0.12
N SER A 84 -9.68 -2.37 -0.47
CA SER A 84 -9.91 -1.07 0.16
C SER A 84 -11.32 -0.57 -0.17
N ALA A 85 -12.08 -0.18 0.86
CA ALA A 85 -13.36 0.48 0.72
C ALA A 85 -13.19 1.99 0.95
N ALA A 86 -13.69 2.80 0.01
CA ALA A 86 -13.72 4.25 0.19
C ALA A 86 -15.13 4.68 0.56
N THR A 87 -15.30 5.38 1.67
CA THR A 87 -16.59 5.89 2.13
C THR A 87 -16.48 7.32 2.62
N THR A 88 -17.55 8.08 2.47
CA THR A 88 -17.60 9.48 2.93
C THR A 88 -18.61 9.61 4.05
N CYS A 89 -18.23 10.30 5.11
CA CYS A 89 -19.11 10.64 6.23
C CYS A 89 -18.93 12.09 6.65
N ALA A 90 -19.86 12.57 7.47
CA ALA A 90 -19.80 13.91 8.04
C ALA A 90 -19.72 13.80 9.57
N TRP A 91 -18.77 14.53 10.15
CA TRP A 91 -18.61 14.61 11.60
C TRP A 91 -18.84 16.04 12.09
N THR A 92 -19.56 16.17 13.19
CA THR A 92 -19.71 17.45 13.89
C THR A 92 -18.83 17.42 15.12
N GLN A 93 -17.72 18.16 15.05
CA GLN A 93 -16.80 18.28 16.18
C GLN A 93 -17.48 18.98 17.35
N ARG A 94 -17.16 18.54 18.57
CA ARG A 94 -17.74 19.11 19.79
C ARG A 94 -17.18 20.51 20.04
N GLN A 95 -18.11 21.41 20.39
CA GLN A 95 -17.74 22.74 20.90
C GLN A 95 -17.87 22.84 22.41
N GLU A 96 -18.64 21.96 23.07
CA GLU A 96 -18.81 21.91 24.53
C GLU A 96 -18.95 20.48 25.06
N PRO A 97 -18.58 20.24 26.34
CA PRO A 97 -18.64 18.95 26.97
C PRO A 97 -20.08 18.53 27.34
N GLY A 98 -20.50 17.38 26.87
CA GLY A 98 -21.59 16.64 27.48
C GLY A 98 -22.88 16.54 26.69
N VAL A 99 -23.07 15.58 25.87
CA VAL A 99 -24.28 15.02 25.25
C VAL A 99 -24.29 15.08 23.72
N TYR A 100 -24.21 13.91 23.07
CA TYR A 100 -24.56 13.73 21.66
C TYR A 100 -26.05 13.91 21.44
N LYS A 101 -26.51 15.13 21.32
CA LYS A 101 -27.83 15.44 20.74
C LYS A 101 -27.66 16.55 19.73
N THR A 102 -27.96 16.21 18.46
CA THR A 102 -28.18 17.14 17.33
C THR A 102 -27.42 18.46 17.43
N PHE A 103 -26.16 18.44 17.02
CA PHE A 103 -25.31 19.63 17.09
C PHE A 103 -25.56 20.59 15.95
N GLU A 104 -25.84 21.83 16.25
CA GLU A 104 -25.57 23.00 15.42
C GLU A 104 -24.07 23.34 15.48
N GLY A 105 -23.21 22.40 15.08
CA GLY A 105 -21.77 22.57 15.06
C GLY A 105 -21.21 22.64 13.64
N ILE A 106 -19.92 23.00 13.53
CA ILE A 106 -19.21 23.02 12.27
C ILE A 106 -19.04 21.59 11.76
N LYS A 107 -19.76 21.24 10.68
CA LYS A 107 -19.64 19.93 10.04
C LYS A 107 -18.32 19.81 9.30
N GLN A 108 -17.63 18.71 9.55
CA GLN A 108 -16.43 18.26 8.84
C GLN A 108 -16.79 17.12 7.89
N ARG A 109 -16.16 17.06 6.73
CA ARG A 109 -16.26 15.92 5.82
C ARG A 109 -15.06 15.01 6.03
N ILE A 110 -15.28 13.73 6.21
CA ILE A 110 -14.25 12.74 6.36
C ILE A 110 -14.44 11.68 5.27
N ASN A 111 -13.48 11.57 4.38
CA ASN A 111 -13.37 10.46 3.45
C ASN A 111 -12.45 9.41 4.08
N ILE A 112 -12.96 8.22 4.27
CA ILE A 112 -12.25 7.11 4.90
C ILE A 112 -11.94 6.08 3.83
N ILE A 113 -10.68 5.69 3.72
CA ILE A 113 -10.24 4.54 2.93
C ILE A 113 -9.82 3.44 3.91
N ASP A 114 -10.62 2.38 3.97
CA ASP A 114 -10.29 1.20 4.77
C ASP A 114 -9.29 0.35 4.01
N THR A 115 -8.07 0.18 4.54
CA THR A 115 -6.98 -0.53 3.86
C THR A 115 -6.87 -1.97 4.36
N PRO A 116 -6.55 -2.96 3.50
CA PRO A 116 -6.26 -4.30 3.95
C PRO A 116 -5.10 -4.35 4.96
N GLY A 117 -5.18 -5.28 5.91
CA GLY A 117 -4.10 -5.50 6.88
C GLY A 117 -3.17 -6.66 6.50
N HIS A 118 -3.46 -7.42 5.44
CA HIS A 118 -2.69 -8.60 5.06
C HIS A 118 -1.63 -8.28 4.00
N VAL A 119 -0.43 -8.83 4.15
CA VAL A 119 0.71 -8.59 3.25
C VAL A 119 0.46 -9.00 1.79
N ASP A 120 -0.40 -9.98 1.56
CA ASP A 120 -0.77 -10.41 0.20
C ASP A 120 -1.52 -9.31 -0.58
N PHE A 121 -2.01 -8.27 0.11
CA PHE A 121 -2.73 -7.13 -0.46
C PHE A 121 -1.95 -5.81 -0.38
N THR A 122 -0.64 -5.89 -0.41
CA THR A 122 0.26 -4.71 -0.33
C THR A 122 -0.07 -3.65 -1.39
N ALA A 123 -0.50 -4.07 -2.58
CA ALA A 123 -0.90 -3.14 -3.65
C ALA A 123 -2.11 -2.27 -3.26
N GLU A 124 -3.08 -2.86 -2.54
CA GLU A 124 -4.23 -2.11 -2.02
C GLU A 124 -3.81 -1.05 -1.01
N VAL A 125 -2.83 -1.37 -0.17
CA VAL A 125 -2.26 -0.43 0.81
C VAL A 125 -1.50 0.69 0.11
N GLU A 126 -0.60 0.35 -0.83
CA GLU A 126 0.19 1.32 -1.60
C GLU A 126 -0.70 2.32 -2.35
N ARG A 127 -1.71 1.84 -3.09
CA ARG A 127 -2.60 2.73 -3.83
C ARG A 127 -3.47 3.60 -2.94
N SER A 128 -3.87 3.09 -1.78
CA SER A 128 -4.62 3.86 -0.80
C SER A 128 -3.77 4.96 -0.18
N LEU A 129 -2.56 4.63 0.30
CA LEU A 129 -1.65 5.61 0.91
C LEU A 129 -1.27 6.76 -0.04
N ARG A 130 -1.19 6.48 -1.35
CA ARG A 130 -0.87 7.50 -2.37
C ARG A 130 -1.91 8.63 -2.45
N VAL A 131 -3.15 8.34 -2.05
CA VAL A 131 -4.27 9.29 -2.15
C VAL A 131 -4.80 9.77 -0.80
N LEU A 132 -4.12 9.41 0.30
CA LEU A 132 -4.48 9.85 1.64
C LEU A 132 -3.72 11.11 2.05
N ASP A 133 -4.35 11.94 2.89
CA ASP A 133 -3.73 13.10 3.52
C ASP A 133 -3.24 12.76 4.92
N GLY A 134 -3.86 11.79 5.60
CA GLY A 134 -3.48 11.32 6.92
C GLY A 134 -3.97 9.90 7.20
N ALA A 135 -3.54 9.29 8.29
CA ALA A 135 -3.94 7.95 8.65
C ALA A 135 -4.14 7.75 10.16
N ILE A 136 -5.00 6.80 10.50
CA ILE A 136 -5.11 6.24 11.85
C ILE A 136 -4.35 4.91 11.84
N ALA A 137 -3.27 4.83 12.61
CA ALA A 137 -2.52 3.60 12.84
C ALA A 137 -3.05 2.91 14.10
N VAL A 138 -3.71 1.75 13.91
CA VAL A 138 -4.34 1.00 15.00
C VAL A 138 -3.39 -0.06 15.53
N PHE A 139 -3.16 -0.04 16.83
CA PHE A 139 -2.31 -1.00 17.55
C PHE A 139 -3.12 -1.77 18.58
N ASP A 140 -2.81 -3.03 18.78
CA ASP A 140 -3.39 -3.85 19.84
C ASP A 140 -2.71 -3.53 21.17
N ALA A 141 -3.47 -3.20 22.21
CA ALA A 141 -2.94 -2.86 23.53
C ALA A 141 -2.17 -4.00 24.21
N VAL A 142 -2.39 -5.24 23.82
CA VAL A 142 -1.70 -6.42 24.35
C VAL A 142 -0.41 -6.72 23.57
N ALA A 143 -0.45 -6.61 22.25
CA ALA A 143 0.67 -6.98 21.37
C ALA A 143 1.61 -5.81 21.02
N GLY A 144 1.14 -4.56 21.10
CA GLY A 144 1.87 -3.37 20.68
C GLY A 144 2.11 -3.36 19.16
N VAL A 145 3.28 -2.91 18.73
CA VAL A 145 3.68 -2.89 17.32
C VAL A 145 4.05 -4.29 16.86
N GLN A 146 3.40 -4.73 15.78
CA GLN A 146 3.58 -6.02 15.13
C GLN A 146 4.18 -5.82 13.72
N PRO A 147 4.77 -6.84 13.07
CA PRO A 147 5.50 -6.67 11.80
C PRO A 147 4.69 -6.03 10.67
N GLN A 148 3.42 -6.39 10.54
CA GLN A 148 2.56 -5.74 9.52
C GLN A 148 2.36 -4.25 9.82
N SER A 149 2.27 -3.88 11.10
CA SER A 149 2.22 -2.47 11.50
C SER A 149 3.50 -1.74 11.06
N GLU A 150 4.68 -2.37 11.19
CA GLU A 150 5.95 -1.80 10.73
C GLU A 150 5.96 -1.60 9.21
N THR A 151 5.46 -2.57 8.46
CA THR A 151 5.39 -2.49 7.00
C THR A 151 4.49 -1.35 6.54
N VAL A 152 3.27 -1.28 7.08
CA VAL A 152 2.32 -0.21 6.74
C VAL A 152 2.83 1.15 7.21
N TRP A 153 3.48 1.21 8.36
CA TRP A 153 4.12 2.44 8.86
C TRP A 153 5.23 2.94 7.94
N ARG A 154 6.12 2.04 7.47
CA ARG A 154 7.16 2.39 6.48
C ARG A 154 6.56 2.91 5.17
N GLN A 155 5.48 2.29 4.70
CA GLN A 155 4.76 2.75 3.52
C GLN A 155 4.13 4.13 3.74
N ALA A 156 3.47 4.37 4.88
CA ALA A 156 2.93 5.69 5.23
C ALA A 156 4.04 6.75 5.28
N THR A 157 5.19 6.43 5.87
CA THR A 157 6.36 7.31 5.91
C THR A 157 6.93 7.60 4.51
N LYS A 158 6.99 6.59 3.63
CA LYS A 158 7.42 6.75 2.22
C LYS A 158 6.57 7.78 1.48
N TYR A 159 5.26 7.79 1.74
CA TYR A 159 4.32 8.74 1.13
C TYR A 159 4.11 10.02 1.96
N ASN A 160 4.90 10.23 3.02
CA ASN A 160 4.77 11.37 3.94
C ASN A 160 3.35 11.53 4.53
N VAL A 161 2.65 10.44 4.79
CA VAL A 161 1.30 10.44 5.38
C VAL A 161 1.38 10.57 6.90
N PRO A 162 0.92 11.69 7.49
CA PRO A 162 0.90 11.87 8.95
C PRO A 162 -0.05 10.88 9.62
N CYS A 163 0.33 10.37 10.78
CA CYS A 163 -0.42 9.35 11.49
C CYS A 163 -0.83 9.75 12.90
N ILE A 164 -2.02 9.30 13.31
CA ILE A 164 -2.45 9.24 14.71
C ILE A 164 -2.35 7.79 15.18
N GLY A 165 -1.75 7.53 16.34
CA GLY A 165 -1.74 6.22 16.95
C GLY A 165 -3.03 5.97 17.74
N PHE A 166 -3.73 4.87 17.46
CA PHE A 166 -4.87 4.41 18.24
C PHE A 166 -4.55 3.08 18.91
N ILE A 167 -4.36 3.10 20.22
CA ILE A 167 -4.15 1.89 21.02
C ILE A 167 -5.52 1.30 21.35
N ASN A 168 -5.89 0.28 20.59
CA ASN A 168 -7.19 -0.39 20.66
C ASN A 168 -7.16 -1.60 21.61
N LYS A 169 -8.33 -2.07 22.00
CA LYS A 169 -8.53 -3.25 22.86
C LYS A 169 -8.02 -3.05 24.29
N MET A 170 -8.15 -1.83 24.82
CA MET A 170 -7.81 -1.54 26.23
C MET A 170 -8.64 -2.35 27.23
N ASP A 171 -9.72 -2.97 26.79
CA ASP A 171 -10.60 -3.88 27.55
C ASP A 171 -10.08 -5.32 27.66
N ARG A 172 -9.03 -5.69 26.93
CA ARG A 172 -8.48 -7.05 26.97
C ARG A 172 -7.55 -7.26 28.15
N VAL A 173 -7.55 -8.51 28.66
CA VAL A 173 -6.60 -8.96 29.69
C VAL A 173 -5.17 -8.85 29.13
N GLY A 174 -4.27 -8.24 29.88
CA GLY A 174 -2.90 -7.97 29.48
C GLY A 174 -2.71 -6.68 28.68
N ALA A 175 -3.75 -5.83 28.56
CA ALA A 175 -3.62 -4.54 27.90
C ALA A 175 -2.66 -3.61 28.65
N ASP A 176 -1.65 -3.10 27.93
CA ASP A 176 -0.65 -2.17 28.44
C ASP A 176 -0.41 -1.01 27.46
N PHE A 177 -0.98 0.14 27.83
CA PHE A 177 -0.88 1.36 27.01
C PHE A 177 0.54 1.90 26.92
N LYS A 178 1.28 1.86 28.04
CA LYS A 178 2.65 2.37 28.09
C LYS A 178 3.59 1.52 27.26
N MET A 179 3.48 0.20 27.38
CA MET A 179 4.24 -0.76 26.56
C MET A 179 3.96 -0.53 25.07
N SER A 180 2.70 -0.30 24.69
CA SER A 180 2.31 -0.06 23.29
C SER A 180 2.98 1.20 22.73
N ILE A 181 2.97 2.34 23.47
CA ILE A 181 3.67 3.56 23.05
C ILE A 181 5.18 3.33 22.94
N GLU A 182 5.77 2.66 23.94
CA GLU A 182 7.20 2.39 23.93
C GLU A 182 7.59 1.51 22.72
N SER A 183 6.75 0.53 22.36
CA SER A 183 6.96 -0.27 21.16
C SER A 183 6.91 0.57 19.86
N MET A 184 6.05 1.62 19.81
CA MET A 184 6.02 2.56 18.68
C MET A 184 7.34 3.35 18.58
N ARG A 185 7.87 3.81 19.72
CA ARG A 185 9.14 4.54 19.78
C ARG A 185 10.32 3.67 19.34
N GLN A 186 10.40 2.44 19.88
CA GLN A 186 11.52 1.54 19.63
C GLN A 186 11.50 0.90 18.26
N LYS A 187 10.33 0.41 17.80
CA LYS A 187 10.24 -0.36 16.55
C LYS A 187 9.96 0.52 15.33
N LEU A 188 9.19 1.60 15.49
CA LEU A 188 8.83 2.49 14.39
C LEU A 188 9.70 3.75 14.34
N GLY A 189 10.48 4.04 15.37
CA GLY A 189 11.19 5.32 15.52
C GLY A 189 10.25 6.52 15.65
N ALA A 190 8.99 6.29 16.02
CA ALA A 190 7.96 7.31 16.06
C ALA A 190 8.09 8.17 17.34
N ASN A 191 8.03 9.49 17.20
CA ASN A 191 7.93 10.40 18.34
C ASN A 191 6.48 10.42 18.86
N ALA A 192 6.06 9.31 19.50
CA ALA A 192 4.69 9.03 19.91
C ALA A 192 4.41 9.46 21.33
N TRP A 193 3.40 10.29 21.54
CA TRP A 193 3.03 10.81 22.85
C TRP A 193 1.51 10.80 23.07
N PRO A 194 1.06 10.46 24.30
CA PRO A 194 -0.36 10.37 24.59
C PRO A 194 -1.02 11.75 24.68
N VAL A 195 -2.08 11.95 23.88
CA VAL A 195 -3.00 13.09 24.03
C VAL A 195 -4.25 12.69 24.80
N LEU A 196 -4.57 11.39 24.81
CA LEU A 196 -5.64 10.78 25.61
C LEU A 196 -5.09 9.55 26.32
N LEU A 197 -5.13 9.57 27.65
CA LEU A 197 -4.74 8.45 28.52
C LEU A 197 -5.93 7.52 28.77
N PRO A 198 -5.74 6.21 29.00
CA PRO A 198 -6.82 5.32 29.38
C PRO A 198 -7.24 5.57 30.87
N LEU A 199 -8.54 5.57 31.09
CA LEU A 199 -9.13 5.55 32.44
C LEU A 199 -9.50 4.10 32.78
N GLY A 200 -8.65 3.46 33.58
CA GLY A 200 -8.71 2.03 33.87
C GLY A 200 -8.07 1.18 32.75
N LYS A 201 -8.05 -0.13 32.95
CA LYS A 201 -7.57 -1.12 32.00
C LYS A 201 -8.36 -2.42 32.12
N GLU A 202 -8.30 -3.24 31.07
CA GLU A 202 -8.98 -4.53 31.04
C GLU A 202 -10.50 -4.38 31.27
N ASP A 203 -11.10 -5.20 32.14
CA ASP A 203 -12.52 -5.13 32.51
C ASP A 203 -12.90 -3.82 33.24
N GLN A 204 -11.91 -3.12 33.81
CA GLN A 204 -12.10 -1.83 34.45
C GLN A 204 -11.89 -0.63 33.53
N PHE A 205 -11.72 -0.83 32.24
CA PHE A 205 -11.60 0.25 31.27
C PHE A 205 -12.92 1.01 31.14
N LYS A 206 -12.99 2.20 31.76
CA LYS A 206 -14.20 3.04 31.82
C LYS A 206 -14.22 4.17 30.79
N GLY A 207 -13.07 4.54 30.24
CA GLY A 207 -13.00 5.68 29.33
C GLY A 207 -11.58 6.20 29.14
N GLN A 208 -11.49 7.52 29.00
CA GLN A 208 -10.24 8.22 28.68
C GLN A 208 -10.06 9.45 29.54
N ILE A 209 -8.82 9.95 29.62
CA ILE A 209 -8.50 11.23 30.23
C ILE A 209 -7.84 12.10 29.14
N ASP A 210 -8.46 13.24 28.85
CA ASP A 210 -7.92 14.26 28.00
C ASP A 210 -6.78 15.00 28.74
N VAL A 211 -5.56 14.79 28.26
CA VAL A 211 -4.35 15.35 28.85
C VAL A 211 -4.31 16.87 28.69
N ILE A 212 -4.77 17.39 27.55
CA ILE A 212 -4.69 18.81 27.24
C ILE A 212 -5.72 19.61 28.02
N ASN A 213 -6.98 19.13 28.07
CA ASN A 213 -8.05 19.81 28.78
C ASN A 213 -8.18 19.37 30.24
N ARG A 214 -7.42 18.36 30.67
CA ARG A 214 -7.43 17.80 32.06
C ARG A 214 -8.82 17.40 32.52
N LYS A 215 -9.53 16.65 31.67
CA LYS A 215 -10.88 16.13 31.95
C LYS A 215 -10.93 14.62 31.71
N ALA A 216 -11.70 13.96 32.60
CA ALA A 216 -12.00 12.54 32.39
C ALA A 216 -13.29 12.36 31.62
N VAL A 217 -13.26 11.42 30.65
CA VAL A 217 -14.41 11.00 29.81
C VAL A 217 -14.82 9.62 30.27
N ILE A 218 -15.97 9.52 30.91
CA ILE A 218 -16.48 8.30 31.54
C ILE A 218 -17.69 7.81 30.74
N TYR A 219 -17.58 6.64 30.12
CA TYR A 219 -18.69 6.00 29.38
C TYR A 219 -19.60 5.27 30.36
N SER A 220 -20.91 5.36 30.11
CA SER A 220 -21.90 4.68 30.94
C SER A 220 -21.93 3.19 30.63
N ASP A 221 -21.83 2.33 31.62
CA ASP A 221 -21.94 0.87 31.45
C ASP A 221 -23.38 0.42 31.07
N SER A 222 -24.38 1.29 31.28
CA SER A 222 -25.75 1.04 30.84
C SER A 222 -26.00 1.31 29.35
N ASP A 223 -25.12 2.10 28.71
CA ASP A 223 -25.17 2.40 27.28
C ASP A 223 -24.18 1.53 26.50
N GLN A 224 -24.64 0.38 26.06
CA GLN A 224 -23.83 -0.54 25.27
C GLN A 224 -23.34 0.03 23.93
N LEU A 225 -23.99 1.07 23.42
CA LEU A 225 -23.61 1.73 22.17
C LEU A 225 -22.55 2.84 22.39
N GLY A 226 -22.21 3.17 23.64
CA GLY A 226 -21.21 4.20 23.95
C GLY A 226 -21.55 5.59 23.42
N SER A 227 -22.86 5.85 23.20
CA SER A 227 -23.35 7.13 22.67
C SER A 227 -23.36 8.23 23.74
N THR A 228 -23.41 7.81 25.00
CA THR A 228 -23.47 8.71 26.16
C THR A 228 -22.23 8.55 27.02
N TYR A 229 -21.67 9.66 27.44
CA TYR A 229 -20.57 9.72 28.39
C TYR A 229 -20.66 10.99 29.22
N GLU A 230 -20.04 10.94 30.36
CA GLU A 230 -19.94 12.06 31.32
C GLU A 230 -18.53 12.67 31.26
N LEU A 231 -18.47 13.99 31.32
CA LEU A 231 -17.22 14.69 31.54
C LEU A 231 -17.09 15.01 33.04
N ALA A 232 -16.04 14.49 33.66
CA ALA A 232 -15.72 14.67 35.02
C ALA A 232 -14.34 15.30 35.21
N ASP A 233 -14.06 15.76 36.42
CA ASP A 233 -12.69 16.11 36.79
C ASP A 233 -11.83 14.85 36.84
N VAL A 234 -10.53 15.02 36.63
CA VAL A 234 -9.57 13.91 36.69
C VAL A 234 -9.63 13.27 38.09
N PRO A 235 -9.84 11.94 38.19
CA PRO A 235 -9.82 11.25 39.45
C PRO A 235 -8.49 11.47 40.18
N LYS A 236 -8.53 11.63 41.51
CA LYS A 236 -7.35 11.98 42.31
C LYS A 236 -6.14 11.07 42.08
N GLU A 237 -6.39 9.80 41.84
CA GLU A 237 -5.36 8.79 41.57
C GLU A 237 -4.64 8.97 40.24
N TYR A 238 -5.22 9.74 39.30
CA TYR A 238 -4.63 10.00 37.99
C TYR A 238 -4.05 11.41 37.84
N VAL A 239 -4.24 12.31 38.83
CA VAL A 239 -3.80 13.71 38.73
C VAL A 239 -2.31 13.82 38.46
N ASP A 240 -1.46 13.14 39.23
CA ASP A 240 -0.01 13.19 39.07
C ASP A 240 0.42 12.62 37.69
N LEU A 241 -0.27 11.58 37.22
CA LEU A 241 0.00 10.97 35.89
C LEU A 241 -0.34 11.95 34.76
N VAL A 242 -1.49 12.63 34.88
CA VAL A 242 -1.96 13.61 33.87
C VAL A 242 -1.08 14.84 33.88
N ASP A 243 -0.71 15.37 35.04
CA ASP A 243 0.18 16.52 35.18
C ASP A 243 1.56 16.23 34.55
N LYS A 244 2.09 15.05 34.84
CA LYS A 244 3.33 14.59 34.18
C LYS A 244 3.17 14.46 32.69
N ALA A 245 2.12 13.79 32.19
CA ALA A 245 1.87 13.62 30.77
C ALA A 245 1.69 14.97 30.05
N TYR A 246 1.04 15.94 30.70
CA TYR A 246 0.90 17.29 30.18
C TYR A 246 2.25 18.01 30.10
N ALA A 247 3.05 17.94 31.18
CA ALA A 247 4.39 18.54 31.17
C ALA A 247 5.29 17.94 30.12
N ASP A 248 5.32 16.59 30.00
CA ASP A 248 6.07 15.86 28.98
C ASP A 248 5.60 16.29 27.58
N LEU A 249 4.29 16.45 27.37
CA LEU A 249 3.71 16.87 26.08
C LEU A 249 4.12 18.30 25.70
N VAL A 250 4.03 19.24 26.66
CA VAL A 250 4.46 20.63 26.47
C VAL A 250 5.96 20.69 26.15
N GLU A 251 6.79 19.96 26.90
CA GLU A 251 8.24 19.88 26.65
C GLU A 251 8.55 19.36 25.24
N GLN A 252 7.91 18.27 24.84
CA GLN A 252 8.15 17.69 23.49
C GLN A 252 7.72 18.62 22.37
N ILE A 253 6.58 19.30 22.52
CA ILE A 253 6.11 20.21 21.48
C ILE A 253 6.96 21.50 21.47
N SER A 254 7.37 22.03 22.63
CA SER A 254 8.26 23.21 22.66
C SER A 254 9.62 22.97 22.02
N ASN A 255 10.11 21.72 22.02
CA ASN A 255 11.33 21.34 21.32
C ASN A 255 11.18 21.29 19.78
N LEU A 256 9.96 21.32 19.28
CA LEU A 256 9.64 21.12 17.85
C LEU A 256 8.94 22.33 17.22
N ASP A 257 8.27 23.17 18.02
CA ASP A 257 7.36 24.21 17.57
C ASP A 257 7.72 25.57 18.18
N ASP A 258 8.06 26.52 17.32
CA ASP A 258 8.58 27.83 17.75
C ASP A 258 7.58 28.65 18.56
N GLU A 259 6.27 28.62 18.24
CA GLU A 259 5.25 29.38 18.97
C GLU A 259 5.04 28.86 20.39
N VAL A 260 5.08 27.51 20.55
CA VAL A 260 4.98 26.88 21.88
C VAL A 260 6.27 27.12 22.66
N ALA A 261 7.43 27.05 22.01
CA ALA A 261 8.72 27.36 22.61
C ALA A 261 8.79 28.78 23.13
N GLU A 262 8.34 29.78 22.34
CA GLU A 262 8.29 31.18 22.76
C GLU A 262 7.42 31.38 24.00
N ALA A 263 6.24 30.78 24.05
CA ALA A 263 5.36 30.85 25.20
C ALA A 263 6.02 30.28 26.47
N VAL A 264 6.72 29.13 26.34
CA VAL A 264 7.44 28.51 27.47
C VAL A 264 8.62 29.37 27.93
N LEU A 265 9.42 29.91 27.02
CA LEU A 265 10.58 30.76 27.33
C LEU A 265 10.18 32.09 27.96
N GLU A 266 9.05 32.64 27.56
CA GLU A 266 8.49 33.86 28.15
C GLU A 266 7.69 33.63 29.46
N GLU A 267 7.69 32.37 29.96
CA GLU A 267 6.93 31.98 31.17
C GLU A 267 5.41 32.26 31.02
N LYS A 268 4.89 32.32 29.79
CA LYS A 268 3.47 32.46 29.50
C LYS A 268 2.75 31.11 29.65
N PRO A 269 1.49 31.09 30.08
CA PRO A 269 0.74 29.85 30.13
C PRO A 269 0.51 29.30 28.72
N VAL A 270 0.88 28.05 28.48
CA VAL A 270 0.54 27.34 27.24
C VAL A 270 -0.94 26.99 27.25
N THR A 271 -1.74 27.68 26.45
CA THR A 271 -3.18 27.42 26.38
C THR A 271 -3.47 26.10 25.62
N PRO A 272 -4.62 25.45 25.90
CA PRO A 272 -5.01 24.26 25.15
C PRO A 272 -5.03 24.47 23.62
N GLU A 273 -5.46 25.64 23.16
CA GLU A 273 -5.52 25.99 21.73
C GLU A 273 -4.13 26.07 21.11
N LEU A 274 -3.19 26.74 21.80
CA LEU A 274 -1.80 26.87 21.34
C LEU A 274 -1.13 25.49 21.28
N LEU A 275 -1.31 24.68 22.32
CA LEU A 275 -0.75 23.32 22.38
C LEU A 275 -1.32 22.43 21.27
N LYS A 276 -2.64 22.45 21.05
CA LYS A 276 -3.29 21.73 19.95
C LYS A 276 -2.78 22.17 18.58
N ALA A 277 -2.62 23.49 18.38
CA ALA A 277 -2.07 24.03 17.13
C ALA A 277 -0.63 23.56 16.90
N GLY A 278 0.22 23.56 17.93
CA GLY A 278 1.58 23.04 17.88
C GLY A 278 1.61 21.54 17.55
N ILE A 279 0.80 20.73 18.25
CA ILE A 279 0.66 19.30 17.97
C ILE A 279 0.26 19.08 16.51
N ARG A 280 -0.74 19.83 16.00
CA ARG A 280 -1.17 19.73 14.61
C ARG A 280 -0.04 20.03 13.62
N ARG A 281 0.67 21.15 13.80
CA ARG A 281 1.79 21.51 12.91
C ARG A 281 2.86 20.42 12.87
N GLN A 282 3.22 19.89 14.04
CA GLN A 282 4.27 18.87 14.14
C GLN A 282 3.80 17.47 13.67
N THR A 283 2.51 17.17 13.80
CA THR A 283 1.91 15.95 13.23
C THR A 283 1.92 16.03 11.70
N ILE A 284 1.48 17.13 11.11
CA ILE A 284 1.49 17.34 9.65
C ILE A 284 2.93 17.29 9.11
N ALA A 285 3.90 17.80 9.87
CA ALA A 285 5.32 17.72 9.51
C ALA A 285 5.96 16.33 9.72
N ASN A 286 5.19 15.33 10.15
CA ASN A 286 5.67 13.97 10.49
C ASN A 286 6.77 13.93 11.57
N LYS A 287 6.79 14.92 12.48
CA LYS A 287 7.76 15.01 13.58
C LYS A 287 7.16 14.57 14.92
N PHE A 288 5.86 14.42 14.99
CA PHE A 288 5.12 14.09 16.19
C PHE A 288 3.94 13.16 15.87
N VAL A 289 3.65 12.21 16.76
CA VAL A 289 2.54 11.26 16.61
C VAL A 289 1.65 11.32 17.85
N PRO A 290 0.47 11.94 17.76
CA PRO A 290 -0.49 11.93 18.87
C PRO A 290 -1.07 10.53 19.05
N VAL A 291 -1.14 10.06 20.30
CA VAL A 291 -1.63 8.71 20.64
C VAL A 291 -2.89 8.80 21.48
N VAL A 292 -3.87 7.99 21.12
CA VAL A 292 -5.20 7.90 21.73
C VAL A 292 -5.46 6.46 22.19
N ALA A 293 -6.00 6.30 23.40
CA ALA A 293 -6.42 5.01 23.94
C ALA A 293 -7.89 4.73 23.66
N GLY A 294 -8.28 3.45 23.46
CA GLY A 294 -9.71 3.10 23.33
C GLY A 294 -9.98 1.61 23.24
N SER A 295 -11.26 1.28 23.11
CA SER A 295 -11.77 -0.03 22.74
C SER A 295 -12.91 0.10 21.75
N ALA A 296 -12.61 -0.17 20.48
CA ALA A 296 -13.62 -0.14 19.44
C ALA A 296 -14.75 -1.16 19.69
N LEU A 297 -14.41 -2.37 20.18
CA LEU A 297 -15.40 -3.41 20.48
C LEU A 297 -16.37 -3.00 21.60
N LYS A 298 -15.85 -2.32 22.62
CA LYS A 298 -16.65 -1.83 23.77
C LYS A 298 -17.26 -0.46 23.54
N ASN A 299 -17.12 0.09 22.32
CA ASN A 299 -17.69 1.39 21.97
C ASN A 299 -17.18 2.56 22.83
N LYS A 300 -15.92 2.49 23.30
CA LYS A 300 -15.31 3.49 24.19
C LYS A 300 -14.12 4.16 23.50
N GLY A 301 -14.16 5.48 23.36
CA GLY A 301 -13.03 6.29 22.88
C GLY A 301 -12.99 6.62 21.39
N VAL A 302 -13.89 6.06 20.57
CA VAL A 302 -13.90 6.28 19.11
C VAL A 302 -14.26 7.71 18.75
N GLN A 303 -15.19 8.33 19.46
CA GLN A 303 -15.62 9.71 19.17
C GLN A 303 -14.46 10.70 19.38
N TYR A 304 -13.69 10.53 20.45
CA TYR A 304 -12.50 11.36 20.71
C TYR A 304 -11.38 11.11 19.70
N LEU A 305 -11.28 9.90 19.15
CA LEU A 305 -10.38 9.62 18.03
C LEU A 305 -10.80 10.40 16.78
N VAL A 306 -12.10 10.47 16.47
CA VAL A 306 -12.58 11.25 15.31
C VAL A 306 -12.38 12.75 15.54
N ASP A 307 -12.55 13.24 16.76
CA ASP A 307 -12.17 14.62 17.11
C ASP A 307 -10.67 14.87 16.92
N ALA A 308 -9.80 13.93 17.32
CA ALA A 308 -8.35 14.01 17.10
C ALA A 308 -7.99 14.00 15.61
N VAL A 309 -8.72 13.26 14.76
CA VAL A 309 -8.56 13.32 13.31
C VAL A 309 -8.79 14.73 12.77
N VAL A 310 -9.84 15.41 13.25
CA VAL A 310 -10.13 16.79 12.85
C VAL A 310 -9.09 17.77 13.40
N ASP A 311 -8.68 17.58 14.65
CA ASP A 311 -7.74 18.48 15.32
C ASP A 311 -6.31 18.36 14.75
N TYR A 312 -5.82 17.16 14.46
CA TYR A 312 -4.39 16.91 14.22
C TYR A 312 -4.03 16.48 12.79
N LEU A 313 -4.93 15.83 12.05
CA LEU A 313 -4.62 15.43 10.68
C LEU A 313 -4.85 16.55 9.66
N PRO A 314 -4.09 16.56 8.56
CA PRO A 314 -4.18 17.62 7.57
C PRO A 314 -5.51 17.63 6.81
N SER A 315 -5.88 18.79 6.34
CA SER A 315 -6.82 19.00 5.25
C SER A 315 -6.09 18.96 3.91
N PRO A 316 -6.78 18.87 2.77
CA PRO A 316 -6.12 18.97 1.46
C PRO A 316 -5.31 20.25 1.22
N LEU A 317 -5.57 21.32 1.97
CA LEU A 317 -4.79 22.57 1.89
C LEU A 317 -3.47 22.53 2.67
N ASP A 318 -3.35 21.64 3.65
CA ASP A 318 -2.15 21.54 4.49
C ASP A 318 -1.05 20.67 3.84
N ILE A 319 -1.39 19.96 2.75
CA ILE A 319 -0.44 19.11 2.04
C ILE A 319 0.20 19.85 0.87
N PRO A 320 1.44 19.50 0.49
CA PRO A 320 2.08 20.09 -0.69
C PRO A 320 1.28 19.84 -1.97
N PRO A 321 1.40 20.72 -2.99
CA PRO A 321 0.84 20.48 -4.31
C PRO A 321 1.22 19.11 -4.87
N ALA A 322 0.29 18.48 -5.62
CA ALA A 322 0.59 17.22 -6.24
C ALA A 322 1.66 17.38 -7.33
N LYS A 323 2.70 16.55 -7.27
CA LYS A 323 3.81 16.58 -8.22
C LYS A 323 3.54 15.70 -9.42
N GLY A 324 3.95 16.16 -10.58
CA GLY A 324 3.88 15.44 -11.84
C GLY A 324 4.89 15.97 -12.82
N MET A 325 4.75 15.57 -14.07
CA MET A 325 5.57 16.06 -15.18
C MET A 325 4.70 16.36 -16.39
N GLU A 326 5.15 17.25 -17.22
CA GLU A 326 4.56 17.48 -18.53
C GLU A 326 4.83 16.26 -19.41
N PRO A 327 3.80 15.68 -20.07
CA PRO A 327 3.95 14.39 -20.76
C PRO A 327 4.98 14.36 -21.91
N ASP A 328 5.13 15.47 -22.65
CA ASP A 328 5.99 15.53 -23.82
C ASP A 328 7.42 16.00 -23.50
N THR A 329 7.57 17.02 -22.65
CA THR A 329 8.88 17.62 -22.30
C THR A 329 9.52 16.97 -21.09
N HIS A 330 8.75 16.25 -20.26
CA HIS A 330 9.15 15.68 -18.95
C HIS A 330 9.62 16.76 -17.94
N GLU A 331 9.21 18.00 -18.12
CA GLU A 331 9.48 19.06 -17.15
C GLU A 331 8.61 18.87 -15.89
N PRO A 332 9.16 19.11 -14.70
CA PRO A 332 8.40 19.00 -13.46
C PRO A 332 7.24 20.00 -13.43
N MET A 333 6.07 19.52 -13.04
CA MET A 333 4.85 20.32 -12.85
C MET A 333 4.26 20.06 -11.46
N GLU A 334 3.49 21.04 -10.98
CA GLU A 334 2.75 20.94 -9.72
C GLU A 334 1.29 21.29 -9.92
N ALA A 335 0.40 20.53 -9.32
CA ALA A 335 -1.03 20.78 -9.29
C ALA A 335 -1.45 21.23 -7.87
N PRO A 336 -1.67 22.56 -7.66
CA PRO A 336 -2.08 23.09 -6.37
C PRO A 336 -3.53 22.73 -6.07
N THR A 337 -3.84 22.51 -4.79
CA THR A 337 -5.21 22.25 -4.33
C THR A 337 -6.05 23.52 -4.42
N ASP A 338 -6.75 23.70 -5.52
CA ASP A 338 -7.62 24.85 -5.83
C ASP A 338 -8.78 24.41 -6.74
N ASP A 339 -10.00 24.67 -6.33
CA ASP A 339 -11.21 24.35 -7.13
C ASP A 339 -11.26 25.14 -8.46
N ASN A 340 -10.59 26.29 -8.51
CA ASN A 340 -10.53 27.16 -9.70
C ASN A 340 -9.30 26.86 -10.60
N GLY A 341 -8.48 25.89 -10.20
CA GLY A 341 -7.31 25.44 -10.95
C GLY A 341 -7.67 24.61 -12.19
N ASN A 342 -6.65 24.21 -12.94
CA ASN A 342 -6.81 23.25 -14.03
C ASN A 342 -7.11 21.87 -13.44
N PHE A 343 -8.03 21.14 -14.06
CA PHE A 343 -8.43 19.83 -13.55
C PHE A 343 -7.28 18.84 -13.61
N CYS A 344 -7.03 18.20 -12.49
CA CYS A 344 -6.07 17.12 -12.37
C CYS A 344 -6.51 16.11 -11.30
N SER A 345 -6.52 14.83 -11.65
CA SER A 345 -6.93 13.75 -10.76
C SER A 345 -6.12 12.47 -11.02
N LEU A 346 -6.03 11.61 -10.03
CA LEU A 346 -5.40 10.30 -10.11
C LEU A 346 -6.44 9.19 -9.92
N ALA A 347 -6.53 8.29 -10.89
CA ALA A 347 -7.29 7.05 -10.78
C ALA A 347 -6.49 6.04 -9.94
N PHE A 348 -6.94 5.75 -8.72
CA PHE A 348 -6.17 4.92 -7.81
C PHE A 348 -6.73 3.50 -7.63
N LYS A 349 -8.01 3.27 -7.98
CA LYS A 349 -8.63 1.95 -7.87
C LYS A 349 -9.67 1.74 -8.96
N LEU A 350 -9.64 0.54 -9.54
CA LEU A 350 -10.69 0.06 -10.45
C LEU A 350 -11.47 -1.05 -9.74
N TRP A 351 -12.76 -1.10 -10.04
CA TRP A 351 -13.63 -2.16 -9.55
C TRP A 351 -14.73 -2.47 -10.57
N SER A 352 -14.97 -3.76 -10.81
CA SER A 352 -16.05 -4.23 -11.68
C SER A 352 -17.28 -4.53 -10.84
N ASP A 353 -18.22 -3.58 -10.82
CA ASP A 353 -19.48 -3.74 -10.11
C ASP A 353 -20.48 -4.52 -10.97
N PRO A 354 -21.17 -5.54 -10.40
CA PRO A 354 -22.14 -6.36 -11.15
C PRO A 354 -23.33 -5.58 -11.72
N PHE A 355 -23.69 -4.44 -11.12
CA PHE A 355 -24.90 -3.66 -11.46
C PHE A 355 -24.59 -2.43 -12.31
N VAL A 356 -23.52 -1.73 -12.02
CA VAL A 356 -23.17 -0.47 -12.72
C VAL A 356 -21.99 -0.58 -13.66
N GLY A 357 -21.31 -1.74 -13.68
CA GLY A 357 -20.15 -2.00 -14.53
C GLY A 357 -18.85 -1.45 -13.94
N LYS A 358 -17.91 -1.03 -14.81
CA LYS A 358 -16.59 -0.56 -14.38
C LYS A 358 -16.68 0.75 -13.61
N LEU A 359 -16.23 0.73 -12.36
CA LEU A 359 -16.07 1.88 -11.49
C LEU A 359 -14.59 2.26 -11.42
N VAL A 360 -14.32 3.54 -11.55
CA VAL A 360 -12.96 4.09 -11.42
C VAL A 360 -12.96 5.07 -10.27
N PHE A 361 -12.34 4.69 -9.16
CA PHE A 361 -12.13 5.58 -8.03
C PHE A 361 -10.97 6.51 -8.33
N PHE A 362 -11.19 7.80 -8.09
CA PHE A 362 -10.21 8.83 -8.34
C PHE A 362 -10.21 9.87 -7.23
N ARG A 363 -9.04 10.51 -7.06
CA ARG A 363 -8.88 11.69 -6.21
C ARG A 363 -8.63 12.90 -7.08
N VAL A 364 -9.38 13.97 -6.85
CA VAL A 364 -9.14 15.28 -7.47
C VAL A 364 -8.05 16.01 -6.68
N TYR A 365 -6.98 16.41 -7.34
CA TYR A 365 -5.91 17.21 -6.75
C TYR A 365 -6.06 18.70 -7.04
N SER A 366 -6.57 19.06 -8.21
CA SER A 366 -6.78 20.44 -8.65
C SER A 366 -8.01 20.54 -9.55
N GLY A 367 -8.64 21.68 -9.56
CA GLY A 367 -9.81 21.94 -10.40
C GLY A 367 -11.09 21.25 -9.94
N THR A 368 -12.05 21.20 -10.82
CA THR A 368 -13.35 20.57 -10.62
C THR A 368 -13.69 19.67 -11.80
N LEU A 369 -14.49 18.63 -11.56
CA LEU A 369 -15.00 17.72 -12.58
C LEU A 369 -16.51 17.59 -12.45
N SER A 370 -17.22 17.90 -13.52
CA SER A 370 -18.68 17.81 -13.59
C SER A 370 -19.14 16.71 -14.54
N LYS A 371 -20.32 16.20 -14.30
CA LYS A 371 -20.99 15.30 -15.22
C LYS A 371 -21.17 15.95 -16.58
N GLY A 372 -20.74 15.27 -17.64
CA GLY A 372 -20.78 15.78 -19.01
C GLY A 372 -19.44 16.31 -19.52
N ASP A 373 -18.49 16.59 -18.61
CA ASP A 373 -17.15 17.05 -18.97
C ASP A 373 -16.37 15.99 -19.75
N THR A 374 -15.37 16.46 -20.48
CA THR A 374 -14.41 15.61 -21.17
C THR A 374 -13.07 15.76 -20.51
N VAL A 375 -12.45 14.65 -20.12
CA VAL A 375 -11.12 14.59 -19.54
C VAL A 375 -10.14 13.94 -20.50
N TYR A 376 -8.89 14.27 -20.35
CA TYR A 376 -7.78 13.73 -21.13
C TYR A 376 -6.93 12.77 -20.28
N ASN A 377 -6.58 11.63 -20.86
CA ASN A 377 -5.63 10.67 -20.26
C ASN A 377 -4.30 10.75 -21.02
N PRO A 378 -3.25 11.37 -20.43
CA PRO A 378 -1.96 11.58 -21.11
C PRO A 378 -1.26 10.27 -21.48
N ARG A 379 -1.39 9.21 -20.68
CA ARG A 379 -0.74 7.92 -20.94
C ARG A 379 -1.27 7.24 -22.22
N THR A 380 -2.58 7.34 -22.45
CA THR A 380 -3.24 6.69 -23.61
C THR A 380 -3.44 7.64 -24.77
N ASN A 381 -3.20 8.94 -24.57
CA ASN A 381 -3.50 10.01 -25.53
C ASN A 381 -4.96 9.98 -26.00
N LYS A 382 -5.90 9.80 -25.05
CA LYS A 382 -7.33 9.69 -25.33
C LYS A 382 -8.17 10.62 -24.47
N ARG A 383 -9.24 11.10 -25.08
CA ARG A 383 -10.30 11.85 -24.40
C ARG A 383 -11.41 10.90 -23.96
N GLU A 384 -11.91 11.11 -22.76
CA GLU A 384 -13.01 10.33 -22.17
C GLU A 384 -14.09 11.28 -21.66
N ARG A 385 -15.34 11.00 -22.01
CA ARG A 385 -16.47 11.80 -21.56
C ARG A 385 -17.04 11.21 -20.27
N ILE A 386 -17.23 12.06 -19.26
CA ILE A 386 -17.75 11.68 -17.96
C ILE A 386 -19.28 11.62 -18.01
N SER A 387 -19.83 10.43 -18.02
CA SER A 387 -21.29 10.25 -18.10
C SER A 387 -21.96 10.28 -16.72
N ARG A 388 -21.29 9.79 -15.68
CA ARG A 388 -21.83 9.65 -14.35
C ARG A 388 -20.73 9.70 -13.29
N LEU A 389 -20.96 10.50 -12.25
CA LEU A 389 -20.13 10.61 -11.07
C LEU A 389 -20.91 10.08 -9.87
N ILE A 390 -20.28 9.27 -9.05
CA ILE A 390 -20.89 8.73 -7.83
C ILE A 390 -19.97 8.94 -6.62
N GLN A 391 -20.60 9.18 -5.48
CA GLN A 391 -19.97 9.15 -4.17
C GLN A 391 -20.46 7.93 -3.41
N ILE A 392 -19.55 7.23 -2.75
CA ILE A 392 -19.88 6.06 -1.94
C ILE A 392 -20.02 6.51 -0.48
N GLN A 393 -21.14 6.16 0.13
CA GLN A 393 -21.48 6.45 1.52
C GLN A 393 -21.90 5.12 2.18
N ALA A 394 -20.98 4.45 2.84
CA ALA A 394 -21.16 3.10 3.37
C ALA A 394 -21.62 2.12 2.24
N ASP A 395 -22.84 1.61 2.28
CA ASP A 395 -23.44 0.72 1.27
C ASP A 395 -24.19 1.46 0.16
N LYS A 396 -24.34 2.79 0.28
CA LYS A 396 -25.12 3.61 -0.64
C LYS A 396 -24.23 4.26 -1.70
N ARG A 397 -24.78 4.36 -2.90
CA ARG A 397 -24.19 5.05 -4.04
C ARG A 397 -25.01 6.28 -4.34
N GLU A 398 -24.44 7.45 -4.16
CA GLU A 398 -25.10 8.73 -4.41
C GLU A 398 -24.56 9.33 -5.71
N ASP A 399 -25.46 9.68 -6.66
CA ASP A 399 -25.07 10.42 -7.85
C ASP A 399 -24.73 11.86 -7.47
N ILE A 400 -23.60 12.34 -7.94
CA ILE A 400 -23.16 13.71 -7.72
C ILE A 400 -22.95 14.41 -9.06
N GLU A 401 -23.22 15.71 -9.12
CA GLU A 401 -23.07 16.49 -10.35
C GLU A 401 -21.63 17.00 -10.53
N THR A 402 -20.94 17.33 -9.43
CA THR A 402 -19.59 17.90 -9.48
C THR A 402 -18.72 17.36 -8.34
N CYS A 403 -17.46 17.07 -8.65
CA CYS A 403 -16.38 16.79 -7.71
C CYS A 403 -15.42 17.99 -7.67
N TYR A 404 -14.86 18.24 -6.50
CA TYR A 404 -13.98 19.37 -6.22
C TYR A 404 -12.58 18.92 -5.81
N SER A 405 -11.61 19.83 -5.80
CA SER A 405 -10.26 19.57 -5.27
C SER A 405 -10.30 18.87 -3.92
N GLY A 406 -9.45 17.88 -3.68
CA GLY A 406 -9.43 17.10 -2.45
C GLY A 406 -10.54 16.07 -2.30
N ASP A 407 -11.50 15.98 -3.23
CA ASP A 407 -12.56 14.99 -3.17
C ASP A 407 -12.10 13.63 -3.68
N ILE A 408 -12.70 12.58 -3.09
CA ILE A 408 -12.59 11.19 -3.54
C ILE A 408 -13.97 10.76 -4.01
N ALA A 409 -14.06 10.27 -5.25
CA ALA A 409 -15.30 9.83 -5.86
C ALA A 409 -15.06 8.71 -6.87
N ALA A 410 -16.10 8.23 -7.56
CA ALA A 410 -15.94 7.23 -8.61
C ALA A 410 -16.65 7.66 -9.90
N ILE A 411 -16.01 7.33 -11.03
CA ILE A 411 -16.57 7.51 -12.38
C ILE A 411 -17.11 6.19 -12.86
N VAL A 412 -18.27 6.21 -13.51
CA VAL A 412 -18.89 5.03 -14.12
C VAL A 412 -18.66 5.05 -15.63
N GLY A 413 -18.21 3.92 -16.18
CA GLY A 413 -18.28 3.66 -17.62
C GLY A 413 -17.09 4.12 -18.45
N ILE A 414 -16.00 4.62 -17.86
CA ILE A 414 -14.74 4.85 -18.58
C ILE A 414 -14.11 3.51 -18.99
N LYS A 415 -13.65 3.40 -20.24
CA LYS A 415 -13.15 2.14 -20.82
C LYS A 415 -11.64 2.01 -20.77
N ASN A 416 -10.90 3.04 -21.17
CA ASN A 416 -9.46 2.96 -21.41
C ASN A 416 -8.66 3.56 -20.26
N ILE A 417 -8.83 3.02 -19.05
CA ILE A 417 -8.17 3.51 -17.85
C ILE A 417 -7.62 2.35 -17.03
N THR A 418 -6.46 2.54 -16.44
CA THR A 418 -5.81 1.62 -15.52
C THR A 418 -5.53 2.30 -14.18
N THR A 419 -5.27 1.51 -13.15
CA THR A 419 -4.85 2.03 -11.85
C THR A 419 -3.53 2.81 -12.00
N GLY A 420 -3.50 4.03 -11.48
CA GLY A 420 -2.34 4.94 -11.61
C GLY A 420 -2.45 5.94 -12.75
N ASP A 421 -3.49 5.87 -13.60
CA ASP A 421 -3.67 6.85 -14.67
C ASP A 421 -4.06 8.22 -14.12
N THR A 422 -3.53 9.24 -14.77
CA THR A 422 -3.93 10.63 -14.55
C THR A 422 -5.08 10.98 -15.50
N LEU A 423 -6.07 11.70 -14.98
CA LEU A 423 -7.09 12.36 -15.77
C LEU A 423 -6.96 13.86 -15.55
N CYS A 424 -6.81 14.64 -16.61
CA CYS A 424 -6.54 16.08 -16.53
C CYS A 424 -7.23 16.85 -17.67
N ASP A 425 -7.05 18.17 -17.65
CA ASP A 425 -7.37 19.02 -18.79
C ASP A 425 -6.40 18.78 -19.94
N GLU A 426 -6.93 18.75 -21.17
CA GLU A 426 -6.11 18.53 -22.37
C GLU A 426 -5.22 19.73 -22.69
N ASP A 427 -5.68 20.94 -22.41
CA ASP A 427 -4.93 22.17 -22.68
C ASP A 427 -3.78 22.37 -21.68
N HIS A 428 -3.81 21.65 -20.54
CA HIS A 428 -2.80 21.68 -19.48
C HIS A 428 -2.47 20.25 -19.02
N PRO A 429 -1.89 19.43 -19.89
CA PRO A 429 -1.65 18.02 -19.56
C PRO A 429 -0.59 17.89 -18.47
N ILE A 430 -0.86 17.08 -17.49
CA ILE A 430 0.06 16.69 -16.41
C ILE A 430 0.00 15.20 -16.23
N LEU A 431 1.15 14.56 -16.02
CA LEU A 431 1.26 13.15 -15.65
C LEU A 431 1.71 13.07 -14.19
N LEU A 432 0.80 12.70 -13.30
CA LEU A 432 1.12 12.48 -11.89
C LEU A 432 1.95 11.20 -11.71
N GLU A 433 2.81 11.19 -10.69
CA GLU A 433 3.56 9.99 -10.34
C GLU A 433 2.59 8.85 -9.96
N PRO A 434 2.61 7.72 -10.68
CA PRO A 434 1.78 6.57 -10.34
C PRO A 434 2.29 5.88 -9.06
N PRO A 435 1.44 5.14 -8.34
CA PRO A 435 1.91 4.27 -7.27
C PRO A 435 2.83 3.17 -7.83
N THR A 436 3.87 2.83 -7.07
CA THR A 436 4.79 1.74 -7.41
C THR A 436 4.30 0.44 -6.79
N PHE A 437 4.17 -0.59 -7.60
CA PHE A 437 3.70 -1.89 -7.12
C PHE A 437 4.82 -2.92 -7.12
N PRO A 438 4.89 -3.80 -6.09
CA PRO A 438 5.85 -4.88 -6.06
C PRO A 438 5.52 -5.94 -7.14
N ASP A 439 6.56 -6.64 -7.60
CA ASP A 439 6.38 -7.76 -8.51
C ASP A 439 5.75 -8.97 -7.79
N PRO A 440 4.93 -9.77 -8.51
CA PRO A 440 4.39 -11.01 -7.99
C PRO A 440 5.49 -11.97 -7.49
N VAL A 441 5.24 -12.65 -6.36
CA VAL A 441 6.22 -13.55 -5.75
C VAL A 441 5.90 -15.03 -5.96
N ILE A 442 4.63 -15.37 -6.22
CA ILE A 442 4.21 -16.75 -6.51
C ILE A 442 3.47 -16.84 -7.83
N SER A 443 3.53 -18.00 -8.45
CA SER A 443 2.79 -18.31 -9.68
C SER A 443 2.09 -19.66 -9.57
N MET A 444 0.95 -19.78 -10.26
CA MET A 444 0.09 -20.97 -10.26
C MET A 444 -0.40 -21.20 -11.70
N ALA A 445 -0.37 -22.44 -12.17
CA ALA A 445 -1.04 -22.79 -13.41
C ALA A 445 -2.55 -22.90 -13.18
N ILE A 446 -3.34 -22.34 -14.08
CA ILE A 446 -4.79 -22.39 -14.04
C ILE A 446 -5.35 -22.95 -15.34
N GLU A 447 -6.24 -23.93 -15.22
CA GLU A 447 -6.84 -24.61 -16.37
C GLU A 447 -8.37 -24.63 -16.22
N PRO A 448 -9.11 -24.24 -17.27
CA PRO A 448 -10.57 -24.30 -17.24
C PRO A 448 -11.05 -25.76 -17.19
N LYS A 449 -12.09 -26.05 -16.44
CA LYS A 449 -12.66 -27.40 -16.38
C LYS A 449 -13.35 -27.81 -17.68
N THR A 450 -13.89 -26.85 -18.45
CA THR A 450 -14.59 -27.10 -19.71
C THR A 450 -14.08 -26.15 -20.81
N LYS A 451 -14.29 -26.55 -22.09
CA LYS A 451 -13.96 -25.68 -23.24
C LYS A 451 -14.77 -24.37 -23.26
N LEU A 452 -16.00 -24.40 -22.74
CA LEU A 452 -16.87 -23.22 -22.60
C LEU A 452 -16.31 -22.24 -21.58
N ASP A 453 -15.62 -22.74 -20.55
CA ASP A 453 -15.02 -21.89 -19.52
C ASP A 453 -13.73 -21.24 -20.00
N GLN A 454 -13.10 -21.71 -21.08
CA GLN A 454 -11.83 -21.18 -21.57
C GLN A 454 -11.94 -19.72 -22.04
N GLU A 455 -12.95 -19.39 -22.83
CA GLU A 455 -13.17 -18.01 -23.29
C GLU A 455 -13.58 -17.09 -22.13
N LYS A 456 -14.48 -17.58 -21.26
CA LYS A 456 -14.91 -16.85 -20.07
C LYS A 456 -13.76 -16.61 -19.10
N MET A 457 -12.88 -17.60 -18.95
CA MET A 457 -11.69 -17.52 -18.09
C MET A 457 -10.76 -16.41 -18.58
N GLY A 458 -10.49 -16.30 -19.87
CA GLY A 458 -9.66 -15.24 -20.43
C GLY A 458 -10.22 -13.84 -20.11
N ILE A 459 -11.55 -13.65 -20.29
CA ILE A 459 -12.22 -12.39 -19.97
C ILE A 459 -12.16 -12.10 -18.47
N ALA A 460 -12.44 -13.10 -17.63
CA ALA A 460 -12.40 -12.95 -16.18
C ALA A 460 -11.01 -12.56 -15.68
N LEU A 461 -9.97 -13.29 -16.14
CA LEU A 461 -8.58 -13.03 -15.76
C LEU A 461 -8.11 -11.65 -16.22
N GLN A 462 -8.49 -11.23 -17.44
CA GLN A 462 -8.16 -9.89 -17.93
C GLN A 462 -8.79 -8.79 -17.05
N ARG A 463 -10.07 -8.92 -16.68
CA ARG A 463 -10.73 -7.94 -15.82
C ARG A 463 -10.11 -7.90 -14.43
N LEU A 464 -9.79 -9.05 -13.84
CA LEU A 464 -9.12 -9.11 -12.55
C LEU A 464 -7.71 -8.49 -12.60
N ALA A 465 -6.97 -8.69 -13.69
CA ALA A 465 -5.67 -8.06 -13.90
C ALA A 465 -5.76 -6.53 -14.13
N GLU A 466 -6.87 -6.03 -14.70
CA GLU A 466 -7.12 -4.59 -14.78
C GLU A 466 -7.38 -3.96 -13.40
N GLU A 467 -8.00 -4.70 -12.49
CA GLU A 467 -8.31 -4.24 -11.13
C GLU A 467 -7.08 -4.27 -10.21
N ASP A 468 -6.24 -5.29 -10.33
CA ASP A 468 -5.09 -5.51 -9.47
C ASP A 468 -3.77 -5.52 -10.25
N PRO A 469 -2.96 -4.46 -10.14
CA PRO A 469 -1.69 -4.36 -10.86
C PRO A 469 -0.61 -5.35 -10.38
N THR A 470 -0.78 -5.99 -9.21
CA THR A 470 0.11 -7.06 -8.74
C THR A 470 -0.32 -8.46 -9.19
N PHE A 471 -1.50 -8.56 -9.80
CA PHE A 471 -1.97 -9.80 -10.42
C PHE A 471 -1.60 -9.81 -11.90
N ARG A 472 -0.79 -10.77 -12.31
CA ARG A 472 -0.36 -10.94 -13.71
C ARG A 472 -0.88 -12.24 -14.26
N VAL A 473 -1.25 -12.19 -15.56
CA VAL A 473 -1.69 -13.35 -16.34
C VAL A 473 -0.84 -13.43 -17.58
N TYR A 474 -0.26 -14.58 -17.84
CA TYR A 474 0.50 -14.83 -19.06
C TYR A 474 0.39 -16.31 -19.48
N THR A 475 0.64 -16.57 -20.75
CA THR A 475 0.73 -17.94 -21.26
C THR A 475 2.19 -18.35 -21.27
N HIS A 476 2.48 -19.50 -20.69
CA HIS A 476 3.83 -20.06 -20.72
C HIS A 476 4.16 -20.50 -22.15
N GLU A 477 5.24 -19.98 -22.73
CA GLU A 477 5.56 -20.16 -24.15
C GLU A 477 5.76 -21.64 -24.53
N ASP A 478 6.45 -22.41 -23.67
CA ASP A 478 6.77 -23.81 -23.96
C ASP A 478 5.60 -24.78 -23.67
N THR A 479 4.76 -24.49 -22.65
CA THR A 479 3.71 -25.41 -22.22
C THR A 479 2.32 -25.02 -22.69
N GLY A 480 2.14 -23.79 -23.19
CA GLY A 480 0.83 -23.25 -23.53
C GLY A 480 -0.12 -23.07 -22.34
N GLN A 481 0.35 -23.30 -21.11
CA GLN A 481 -0.46 -23.16 -19.89
C GLN A 481 -0.71 -21.70 -19.56
N THR A 482 -1.91 -21.39 -19.11
CA THR A 482 -2.21 -20.08 -18.54
C THR A 482 -1.66 -20.05 -17.11
N ILE A 483 -0.75 -19.12 -16.86
CA ILE A 483 -0.14 -18.90 -15.56
C ILE A 483 -0.72 -17.63 -14.94
N ILE A 484 -1.11 -17.71 -13.68
CA ILE A 484 -1.46 -16.57 -12.86
C ILE A 484 -0.38 -16.35 -11.80
N ALA A 485 0.02 -15.10 -11.61
CA ALA A 485 1.04 -14.72 -10.64
C ALA A 485 0.50 -13.65 -9.70
N GLY A 486 0.85 -13.72 -8.42
CA GLY A 486 0.35 -12.83 -7.38
C GLY A 486 1.28 -12.73 -6.18
N MET A 487 0.84 -11.98 -5.15
CA MET A 487 1.65 -11.63 -3.99
C MET A 487 1.75 -12.76 -2.95
N GLY A 488 0.81 -13.71 -2.95
CA GLY A 488 0.80 -14.83 -2.01
C GLY A 488 -0.26 -15.86 -2.35
N GLU A 489 -0.25 -16.95 -1.57
CA GLU A 489 -1.20 -18.07 -1.75
C GLU A 489 -2.64 -17.59 -1.56
N LEU A 490 -2.88 -16.82 -0.50
CA LEU A 490 -4.20 -16.27 -0.20
C LEU A 490 -4.70 -15.35 -1.32
N HIS A 491 -3.81 -14.52 -1.89
CA HIS A 491 -4.16 -13.64 -3.01
C HIS A 491 -4.66 -14.46 -4.22
N LEU A 492 -3.91 -15.48 -4.66
CA LEU A 492 -4.30 -16.31 -5.81
C LEU A 492 -5.54 -17.18 -5.52
N GLU A 493 -5.71 -17.60 -4.28
CA GLU A 493 -6.92 -18.32 -3.85
C GLU A 493 -8.17 -17.44 -3.96
N ILE A 494 -8.07 -16.18 -3.53
CA ILE A 494 -9.15 -15.21 -3.63
C ILE A 494 -9.48 -14.90 -5.09
N ILE A 495 -8.47 -14.69 -5.94
CA ILE A 495 -8.67 -14.48 -7.37
C ILE A 495 -9.42 -15.65 -8.01
N ARG A 496 -9.03 -16.89 -7.70
CA ARG A 496 -9.72 -18.11 -8.18
C ARG A 496 -11.18 -18.15 -7.70
N ASP A 497 -11.43 -17.85 -6.45
CA ASP A 497 -12.76 -17.86 -5.88
C ASP A 497 -13.63 -16.72 -6.47
N ARG A 498 -13.06 -15.55 -6.74
CA ARG A 498 -13.73 -14.46 -7.48
C ARG A 498 -14.10 -14.88 -8.91
N MET A 499 -13.22 -15.60 -9.61
CA MET A 499 -13.54 -16.14 -10.93
C MET A 499 -14.78 -17.05 -10.87
N PHE A 500 -14.87 -17.90 -9.85
CA PHE A 500 -16.02 -18.79 -9.67
C PHE A 500 -17.29 -18.02 -9.30
N ARG A 501 -17.22 -17.13 -8.29
CA ARG A 501 -18.39 -16.43 -7.75
C ARG A 501 -18.93 -15.35 -8.68
N GLU A 502 -18.03 -14.50 -9.23
CA GLU A 502 -18.41 -13.32 -10.01
C GLU A 502 -18.63 -13.67 -11.50
N PHE A 503 -17.74 -14.49 -12.07
CA PHE A 503 -17.76 -14.78 -13.50
C PHE A 503 -18.35 -16.16 -13.85
N LYS A 504 -18.68 -16.98 -12.83
CA LYS A 504 -19.20 -18.35 -13.00
C LYS A 504 -18.25 -19.23 -13.85
N VAL A 505 -16.95 -19.07 -13.63
CA VAL A 505 -15.88 -19.85 -14.28
C VAL A 505 -15.25 -20.77 -13.25
N ASP A 506 -15.34 -22.07 -13.48
CA ASP A 506 -14.68 -23.07 -12.64
C ASP A 506 -13.36 -23.50 -13.28
N ALA A 507 -12.29 -23.42 -12.53
CA ALA A 507 -10.94 -23.73 -12.99
C ALA A 507 -10.15 -24.58 -11.99
N ASN A 508 -9.39 -25.53 -12.52
CA ASN A 508 -8.41 -26.28 -11.75
C ASN A 508 -7.16 -25.43 -11.56
N ALA A 509 -6.67 -25.40 -10.33
CA ALA A 509 -5.41 -24.73 -10.02
C ALA A 509 -4.32 -25.79 -9.81
N GLY A 510 -3.20 -25.65 -10.49
CA GLY A 510 -1.98 -26.42 -10.23
C GLY A 510 -1.29 -25.99 -8.94
N LYS A 511 -0.23 -26.70 -8.52
CA LYS A 511 0.61 -26.24 -7.42
C LYS A 511 1.15 -24.84 -7.76
N PRO A 512 1.19 -23.93 -6.78
CA PRO A 512 1.81 -22.63 -6.99
C PRO A 512 3.23 -22.80 -7.48
N GLN A 513 3.60 -22.06 -8.54
CA GLN A 513 4.97 -22.01 -9.00
C GLN A 513 5.70 -20.88 -8.29
N ILE A 514 6.94 -21.15 -7.94
CA ILE A 514 7.80 -20.18 -7.26
C ILE A 514 8.51 -19.35 -8.31
N ALA A 515 8.52 -18.04 -8.12
CA ALA A 515 9.27 -17.13 -8.97
C ALA A 515 10.77 -17.19 -8.64
N TYR A 516 11.44 -18.27 -9.09
CA TYR A 516 12.89 -18.37 -9.00
C TYR A 516 13.55 -17.25 -9.81
N ARG A 517 14.79 -16.93 -9.43
CA ARG A 517 15.66 -16.01 -10.17
C ARG A 517 16.98 -16.69 -10.44
N GLU A 518 17.74 -16.16 -11.37
CA GLU A 518 19.12 -16.56 -11.60
C GLU A 518 20.05 -15.39 -11.27
N THR A 519 21.27 -15.68 -10.92
CA THR A 519 22.37 -14.70 -10.86
C THR A 519 23.68 -15.41 -11.15
N ILE A 520 24.75 -14.64 -11.30
CA ILE A 520 26.11 -15.18 -11.49
C ILE A 520 26.94 -14.98 -10.25
N THR A 521 27.90 -15.85 -10.01
CA THR A 521 28.80 -15.77 -8.84
C THR A 521 30.19 -15.25 -9.15
N THR A 522 30.60 -15.27 -10.41
CA THR A 522 31.92 -14.80 -10.86
C THR A 522 31.77 -13.90 -12.07
N GLY A 523 32.66 -12.91 -12.19
CA GLY A 523 32.75 -12.09 -13.39
C GLY A 523 33.15 -12.92 -14.60
N ALA A 524 32.60 -12.59 -15.76
CA ALA A 524 32.86 -13.28 -17.01
C ALA A 524 32.81 -12.31 -18.21
N HIS A 525 33.51 -12.67 -19.25
CA HIS A 525 33.49 -11.96 -20.52
C HIS A 525 32.65 -12.73 -21.53
N GLY A 526 31.60 -12.09 -22.06
CA GLY A 526 30.66 -12.70 -22.99
C GLY A 526 30.82 -12.12 -24.39
N VAL A 527 30.83 -12.99 -25.39
CA VAL A 527 30.99 -12.63 -26.79
C VAL A 527 29.76 -13.06 -27.61
N GLY A 528 29.12 -12.11 -28.29
CA GLY A 528 27.98 -12.39 -29.14
C GLY A 528 28.19 -11.92 -30.57
N LYS A 529 28.12 -12.86 -31.52
CA LYS A 529 28.23 -12.59 -32.96
C LYS A 529 27.03 -13.14 -33.71
N LEU A 530 26.40 -12.28 -34.47
CA LEU A 530 25.39 -12.68 -35.46
C LEU A 530 25.97 -12.44 -36.85
N ILE A 531 26.19 -13.51 -37.61
CA ILE A 531 26.63 -13.47 -38.98
C ILE A 531 25.67 -14.33 -39.80
N LYS A 532 24.82 -13.72 -40.62
CA LYS A 532 23.90 -14.41 -41.51
C LYS A 532 24.08 -13.86 -42.93
N GLN A 533 24.43 -14.72 -43.88
CA GLN A 533 24.41 -14.42 -45.29
C GLN A 533 23.39 -15.34 -45.96
N SER A 534 22.30 -14.78 -46.43
CA SER A 534 21.28 -15.51 -47.23
C SER A 534 20.95 -14.68 -48.45
N GLY A 535 21.58 -14.95 -49.60
CA GLY A 535 21.21 -14.53 -50.95
C GLY A 535 20.69 -13.11 -51.18
N GLY A 536 21.17 -12.11 -50.39
CA GLY A 536 20.74 -10.73 -50.41
C GLY A 536 21.53 -9.92 -49.36
N ARG A 537 20.94 -8.85 -48.80
CA ARG A 537 21.56 -8.05 -47.71
C ARG A 537 21.78 -8.93 -46.50
N GLY A 538 23.02 -9.08 -46.03
CA GLY A 538 23.39 -9.89 -44.86
C GLY A 538 22.92 -9.26 -43.53
N GLN A 539 23.12 -9.98 -42.44
CA GLN A 539 22.95 -9.46 -41.07
C GLN A 539 24.26 -9.64 -40.33
N TYR A 540 24.80 -8.56 -39.82
CA TYR A 540 26.02 -8.55 -39.01
C TYR A 540 25.83 -7.74 -37.74
N GLY A 541 26.16 -8.35 -36.59
CA GLY A 541 26.25 -7.70 -35.32
C GLY A 541 27.26 -8.41 -34.43
N HIS A 542 28.11 -7.65 -33.76
CA HIS A 542 29.12 -8.18 -32.85
C HIS A 542 29.16 -7.29 -31.60
N VAL A 543 28.94 -7.88 -30.43
CA VAL A 543 28.96 -7.22 -29.15
C VAL A 543 29.71 -8.07 -28.14
N GLU A 544 30.58 -7.43 -27.35
CA GLU A 544 31.27 -8.05 -26.23
C GLU A 544 30.89 -7.30 -24.95
N VAL A 545 30.60 -8.08 -23.90
CA VAL A 545 30.18 -7.56 -22.60
C VAL A 545 30.99 -8.19 -21.48
N ASP A 546 31.31 -7.40 -20.49
CA ASP A 546 31.80 -7.92 -19.21
C ASP A 546 30.63 -7.95 -18.22
N VAL A 547 30.30 -9.14 -17.72
CA VAL A 547 29.25 -9.32 -16.73
C VAL A 547 29.85 -9.60 -15.37
N ARG A 548 29.33 -8.96 -14.33
CA ARG A 548 29.80 -9.12 -12.94
C ARG A 548 28.60 -9.30 -12.00
N PRO A 549 28.78 -10.05 -10.87
CA PRO A 549 27.78 -10.06 -9.83
C PRO A 549 27.61 -8.64 -9.27
N GLY A 550 26.37 -8.17 -9.20
CA GLY A 550 26.00 -6.94 -8.54
C GLY A 550 25.78 -7.12 -7.03
N SER A 551 25.56 -6.03 -6.33
CA SER A 551 25.14 -6.09 -4.94
C SER A 551 23.69 -6.57 -4.83
N ARG A 552 23.33 -7.19 -3.70
CA ARG A 552 21.97 -7.71 -3.46
C ARG A 552 20.93 -6.59 -3.65
N SER A 553 19.89 -6.86 -4.44
CA SER A 553 18.83 -5.93 -4.81
C SER A 553 19.28 -4.74 -5.67
N SER A 554 20.43 -4.82 -6.33
CA SER A 554 20.86 -3.80 -7.30
C SER A 554 20.17 -3.91 -8.66
N GLY A 555 19.53 -5.05 -8.91
CA GLY A 555 18.89 -5.31 -10.20
C GLY A 555 19.86 -5.42 -11.35
N LEU A 556 19.53 -4.81 -12.49
CA LEU A 556 20.40 -4.75 -13.67
C LEU A 556 21.04 -3.36 -13.79
N VAL A 557 22.37 -3.30 -13.78
CA VAL A 557 23.12 -2.08 -14.05
C VAL A 557 23.87 -2.22 -15.35
N VAL A 558 23.65 -1.33 -16.32
CA VAL A 558 24.28 -1.40 -17.65
C VAL A 558 25.08 -0.13 -17.92
N GLU A 559 26.39 -0.29 -18.04
CA GLU A 559 27.30 0.79 -18.43
C GLU A 559 27.86 0.61 -19.84
N ASN A 560 27.94 1.70 -20.57
CA ASN A 560 28.58 1.70 -21.87
C ASN A 560 30.00 2.22 -21.76
N LYS A 561 30.98 1.32 -21.92
CA LYS A 561 32.44 1.61 -21.86
C LYS A 561 33.09 1.63 -23.23
N ILE A 562 32.29 1.63 -24.31
CA ILE A 562 32.84 1.67 -25.67
C ILE A 562 33.51 3.04 -25.93
N VAL A 563 34.75 2.97 -26.39
CA VAL A 563 35.55 4.14 -26.77
C VAL A 563 35.82 4.12 -28.28
N GLY A 564 35.83 5.28 -28.91
CA GLY A 564 36.25 5.41 -30.33
C GLY A 564 35.20 5.08 -31.39
N GLY A 565 33.91 4.89 -31.00
CA GLY A 565 32.82 4.71 -31.95
C GLY A 565 32.83 3.37 -32.70
N ILE A 566 33.43 2.35 -32.12
CA ILE A 566 33.55 0.97 -32.68
C ILE A 566 32.17 0.37 -32.97
N ILE A 567 31.17 0.67 -32.14
CA ILE A 567 29.75 0.49 -32.43
C ILE A 567 29.16 1.88 -32.69
N PRO A 568 28.52 2.14 -33.84
CA PRO A 568 27.83 3.40 -34.10
C PRO A 568 26.80 3.72 -33.01
N ARG A 569 26.71 4.99 -32.61
CA ARG A 569 25.85 5.43 -31.51
C ARG A 569 24.38 5.05 -31.70
N GLU A 570 23.92 4.98 -32.93
CA GLU A 570 22.55 4.60 -33.29
C GLU A 570 22.19 3.15 -32.90
N TYR A 571 23.18 2.24 -32.77
CA TYR A 571 22.95 0.83 -32.41
C TYR A 571 23.05 0.57 -30.91
N ILE A 572 23.59 1.50 -30.10
CA ILE A 572 23.69 1.33 -28.64
C ILE A 572 22.33 1.10 -27.98
N PRO A 573 21.25 1.83 -28.33
CA PRO A 573 19.93 1.54 -27.80
C PRO A 573 19.45 0.11 -28.11
N ALA A 574 19.76 -0.43 -29.31
CA ALA A 574 19.42 -1.79 -29.68
C ALA A 574 20.21 -2.84 -28.86
N VAL A 575 21.49 -2.55 -28.57
CA VAL A 575 22.32 -3.39 -27.69
C VAL A 575 21.73 -3.42 -26.27
N LYS A 576 21.35 -2.26 -25.70
CA LYS A 576 20.71 -2.18 -24.39
C LYS A 576 19.39 -2.96 -24.34
N LYS A 577 18.52 -2.79 -25.34
CA LYS A 577 17.28 -3.60 -25.47
C LYS A 577 17.57 -5.10 -25.54
N GLY A 578 18.67 -5.51 -26.19
CA GLY A 578 19.10 -6.90 -26.23
C GLY A 578 19.57 -7.42 -24.86
N ILE A 579 20.28 -6.60 -24.10
CA ILE A 579 20.68 -6.89 -22.71
C ILE A 579 19.43 -7.03 -21.83
N ASP A 580 18.49 -6.07 -21.89
CA ASP A 580 17.24 -6.09 -21.12
C ASP A 580 16.41 -7.35 -21.41
N GLU A 581 16.37 -7.78 -22.68
CA GLU A 581 15.66 -9.01 -23.06
C GLU A 581 16.39 -10.28 -22.61
N ALA A 582 17.72 -10.27 -22.64
CA ALA A 582 18.53 -11.42 -22.22
C ALA A 582 18.41 -11.74 -20.75
N VAL A 583 18.29 -10.72 -19.89
CA VAL A 583 18.13 -10.92 -18.43
C VAL A 583 16.75 -11.48 -18.06
N LEU A 584 15.76 -11.41 -18.93
CA LEU A 584 14.46 -12.02 -18.71
C LEU A 584 14.50 -13.55 -18.78
N ASN A 585 15.50 -14.12 -19.47
CA ASN A 585 15.65 -15.55 -19.70
C ASN A 585 17.08 -16.01 -19.37
N GLY A 586 17.28 -16.46 -18.14
CA GLY A 586 18.55 -17.00 -17.67
C GLY A 586 18.96 -18.28 -18.38
N VAL A 587 20.17 -18.76 -18.09
CA VAL A 587 20.81 -19.87 -18.81
C VAL A 587 20.72 -21.22 -18.09
N LEU A 588 20.29 -21.24 -16.79
CA LEU A 588 20.09 -22.47 -16.04
C LEU A 588 18.72 -23.07 -16.27
N GLY A 589 17.68 -22.32 -15.93
CA GLY A 589 16.30 -22.74 -16.01
C GLY A 589 15.43 -21.75 -16.77
N GLY A 590 16.02 -20.70 -17.38
CA GLY A 590 15.29 -19.64 -18.07
C GLY A 590 14.49 -18.77 -17.08
N TYR A 591 14.98 -18.58 -15.87
CA TYR A 591 14.43 -17.65 -14.91
C TYR A 591 15.07 -16.27 -15.09
N PRO A 592 14.37 -15.17 -14.74
CA PRO A 592 14.95 -13.83 -14.85
C PRO A 592 16.25 -13.72 -14.03
N VAL A 593 17.28 -13.12 -14.66
CA VAL A 593 18.57 -12.84 -14.02
C VAL A 593 18.48 -11.52 -13.27
N VAL A 594 18.99 -11.49 -12.04
CA VAL A 594 18.98 -10.32 -11.15
C VAL A 594 20.37 -10.08 -10.56
N ASP A 595 20.56 -8.85 -10.07
CA ASP A 595 21.77 -8.45 -9.34
C ASP A 595 23.04 -8.66 -10.17
N VAL A 596 23.04 -8.11 -11.38
CA VAL A 596 24.17 -8.16 -12.29
C VAL A 596 24.55 -6.79 -12.84
N GLU A 597 25.83 -6.56 -12.97
CA GLU A 597 26.43 -5.39 -13.62
C GLU A 597 26.96 -5.81 -14.99
N VAL A 598 26.67 -5.02 -16.00
CA VAL A 598 27.02 -5.31 -17.40
C VAL A 598 27.73 -4.10 -18.00
N ASP A 599 28.98 -4.29 -18.38
CA ASP A 599 29.74 -3.30 -19.13
C ASP A 599 29.75 -3.71 -20.62
N ILE A 600 29.33 -2.84 -21.49
CA ILE A 600 29.47 -3.01 -22.93
C ILE A 600 30.90 -2.54 -23.27
N VAL A 601 31.78 -3.48 -23.58
CA VAL A 601 33.23 -3.18 -23.66
C VAL A 601 33.76 -3.11 -25.10
N TYR A 602 33.24 -3.93 -26.00
CA TYR A 602 33.69 -3.98 -27.39
C TYR A 602 32.58 -4.43 -28.36
N GLY A 603 32.85 -4.27 -29.63
CA GLY A 603 32.01 -4.76 -30.71
C GLY A 603 32.57 -4.38 -32.06
N SER A 604 31.93 -4.81 -33.14
CA SER A 604 32.25 -4.38 -34.47
C SER A 604 31.01 -4.31 -35.34
N PHE A 605 31.05 -3.50 -36.37
CA PHE A 605 29.96 -3.36 -37.33
C PHE A 605 30.42 -3.55 -38.76
N HIS A 606 29.47 -3.79 -39.66
CA HIS A 606 29.71 -3.87 -41.09
C HIS A 606 28.84 -2.80 -41.79
N GLU A 607 29.43 -1.96 -42.61
CA GLU A 607 28.77 -0.80 -43.21
C GLU A 607 27.45 -1.10 -43.94
N VAL A 608 27.33 -2.31 -44.55
CA VAL A 608 26.16 -2.68 -45.35
C VAL A 608 25.19 -3.63 -44.60
N ASP A 609 25.74 -4.55 -43.79
CA ASP A 609 24.99 -5.68 -43.22
C ASP A 609 24.58 -5.45 -41.74
N SER A 610 25.06 -4.38 -41.13
CA SER A 610 24.65 -4.04 -39.74
C SER A 610 23.29 -3.37 -39.69
N ASN A 611 22.49 -3.76 -38.72
CA ASN A 611 21.20 -3.17 -38.41
C ASN A 611 20.87 -3.36 -36.91
N GLU A 612 19.86 -2.64 -36.40
CA GLU A 612 19.43 -2.68 -35.00
C GLU A 612 19.10 -4.11 -34.52
N LEU A 613 18.40 -4.90 -35.33
CA LEU A 613 18.03 -6.27 -34.96
C LEU A 613 19.26 -7.17 -34.79
N ALA A 614 20.27 -7.01 -35.67
CA ALA A 614 21.50 -7.78 -35.58
C ALA A 614 22.30 -7.47 -34.32
N PHE A 615 22.37 -6.20 -33.91
CA PHE A 615 23.01 -5.80 -32.66
C PHE A 615 22.22 -6.22 -31.42
N LYS A 616 20.88 -6.17 -31.48
CA LYS A 616 20.03 -6.70 -30.41
C LYS A 616 20.27 -8.17 -30.16
N LEU A 617 20.28 -9.00 -31.27
CA LEU A 617 20.53 -10.43 -31.17
C LEU A 617 21.97 -10.75 -30.72
N ALA A 618 22.95 -9.99 -31.22
CA ALA A 618 24.33 -10.14 -30.81
C ALA A 618 24.51 -9.87 -29.32
N ALA A 619 23.82 -8.84 -28.77
CA ALA A 619 23.81 -8.54 -27.34
C ALA A 619 23.20 -9.70 -26.53
N ILE A 620 22.08 -10.28 -26.99
CA ILE A 620 21.47 -11.46 -26.34
C ILE A 620 22.47 -12.64 -26.32
N PHE A 621 23.18 -12.89 -27.41
CA PHE A 621 24.20 -13.96 -27.45
C PHE A 621 25.37 -13.67 -26.52
N ALA A 622 25.86 -12.42 -26.46
CA ALA A 622 26.94 -12.03 -25.58
C ALA A 622 26.55 -12.23 -24.09
N MET A 623 25.33 -11.81 -23.72
CA MET A 623 24.82 -12.01 -22.36
C MET A 623 24.69 -13.49 -22.01
N LYS A 624 24.14 -14.32 -22.90
CA LYS A 624 24.01 -15.77 -22.68
C LYS A 624 25.37 -16.45 -22.54
N ASP A 625 26.37 -16.03 -23.30
CA ASP A 625 27.73 -16.54 -23.20
C ASP A 625 28.38 -16.13 -21.87
N GLY A 626 28.29 -14.85 -21.51
CA GLY A 626 28.77 -14.32 -20.24
C GLY A 626 28.12 -14.98 -19.03
N PHE A 627 26.81 -15.18 -19.05
CA PHE A 627 26.10 -15.86 -17.97
C PHE A 627 26.55 -17.33 -17.81
N LYS A 628 26.74 -18.08 -18.88
CA LYS A 628 27.24 -19.46 -18.83
C LYS A 628 28.61 -19.55 -18.16
N GLN A 629 29.50 -18.61 -18.49
CA GLN A 629 30.85 -18.57 -17.94
C GLN A 629 30.90 -18.03 -16.50
N GLY A 630 29.91 -17.18 -16.12
CA GLY A 630 29.80 -16.51 -14.83
C GLY A 630 29.40 -17.41 -13.65
N LYS A 631 29.35 -18.74 -13.84
CA LYS A 631 28.89 -19.73 -12.85
C LYS A 631 27.51 -19.35 -12.32
N PRO A 632 26.47 -19.51 -13.14
CA PRO A 632 25.13 -19.14 -12.77
C PRO A 632 24.60 -20.01 -11.64
N ILE A 633 23.82 -19.40 -10.73
CA ILE A 633 23.13 -20.06 -9.63
C ILE A 633 21.66 -19.69 -9.63
N LEU A 634 20.84 -20.60 -9.09
CA LEU A 634 19.42 -20.38 -8.88
C LEU A 634 19.17 -19.72 -7.53
N LEU A 635 18.29 -18.75 -7.50
CA LEU A 635 17.83 -18.04 -6.31
C LEU A 635 16.38 -18.36 -6.03
N GLU A 636 16.06 -18.57 -4.75
CA GLU A 636 14.68 -18.74 -4.25
C GLU A 636 14.26 -17.57 -3.36
N PRO A 637 12.96 -17.19 -3.38
CA PRO A 637 12.46 -16.13 -2.51
C PRO A 637 12.37 -16.60 -1.07
N ILE A 638 12.91 -15.79 -0.15
CA ILE A 638 12.85 -15.97 1.29
C ILE A 638 11.81 -15.03 1.88
N LEU A 639 10.97 -15.55 2.75
CA LEU A 639 9.96 -14.79 3.48
C LEU A 639 10.35 -14.67 4.94
N LYS A 640 10.12 -13.49 5.50
CA LYS A 640 10.08 -13.30 6.96
C LYS A 640 8.75 -13.83 7.47
N VAL A 641 8.84 -14.75 8.39
CA VAL A 641 7.68 -15.37 9.05
C VAL A 641 7.70 -14.96 10.50
N GLU A 642 6.62 -14.37 10.97
CA GLU A 642 6.37 -14.13 12.38
C GLU A 642 5.25 -15.05 12.85
N ASN A 643 5.50 -15.79 13.91
CA ASN A 643 4.49 -16.62 14.57
C ASN A 643 4.24 -16.12 15.97
N ILE A 644 2.97 -15.90 16.30
CA ILE A 644 2.51 -15.56 17.64
C ILE A 644 1.78 -16.78 18.20
N THR A 645 2.29 -17.34 19.29
CA THR A 645 1.81 -18.59 19.84
C THR A 645 1.84 -18.57 21.37
N PRO A 646 0.93 -19.29 22.05
CA PRO A 646 1.13 -19.63 23.45
C PRO A 646 2.43 -20.39 23.66
N GLU A 647 3.10 -20.17 24.80
CA GLU A 647 4.41 -20.76 25.13
C GLU A 647 4.42 -22.30 24.98
N GLU A 648 3.31 -22.95 25.32
CA GLU A 648 3.16 -24.42 25.19
C GLU A 648 3.38 -24.99 23.79
N PHE A 649 3.19 -24.18 22.71
CA PHE A 649 3.37 -24.61 21.31
C PHE A 649 4.67 -24.11 20.69
N GLN A 650 5.50 -23.35 21.41
CA GLN A 650 6.74 -22.78 20.90
C GLN A 650 7.66 -23.85 20.31
N GLY A 651 7.84 -24.97 21.02
CA GLY A 651 8.74 -26.05 20.58
C GLY A 651 8.30 -26.70 19.28
N ASP A 652 6.99 -26.97 19.14
CA ASP A 652 6.43 -27.61 17.96
C ASP A 652 6.53 -26.71 16.72
N ILE A 653 6.29 -25.40 16.89
CA ILE A 653 6.37 -24.42 15.82
C ILE A 653 7.82 -24.18 15.40
N CYS A 654 8.76 -24.05 16.35
CA CYS A 654 10.18 -23.96 16.03
C CYS A 654 10.70 -25.22 15.30
N GLY A 655 10.23 -26.39 15.70
CA GLY A 655 10.54 -27.66 15.05
C GLY A 655 10.01 -27.73 13.61
N ASP A 656 8.77 -27.24 13.36
CA ASP A 656 8.20 -27.19 12.03
C ASP A 656 8.92 -26.18 11.13
N LEU A 657 9.20 -24.99 11.62
CA LEU A 657 9.98 -23.98 10.88
C LEU A 657 11.38 -24.50 10.49
N SER A 658 12.09 -25.16 11.42
CA SER A 658 13.40 -25.77 11.14
C SER A 658 13.32 -26.88 10.09
N ARG A 659 12.25 -27.70 10.13
CA ARG A 659 12.00 -28.73 9.11
C ARG A 659 11.76 -28.12 7.72
N ARG A 660 11.21 -26.92 7.67
CA ARG A 660 10.96 -26.12 6.46
C ARG A 660 12.17 -25.30 6.02
N ARG A 661 13.36 -25.67 6.42
CA ARG A 661 14.59 -24.93 6.14
C ARG A 661 14.59 -23.50 6.68
N GLY A 662 13.72 -23.21 7.64
CA GLY A 662 13.62 -21.89 8.25
C GLY A 662 14.78 -21.61 9.20
N SER A 663 15.34 -20.42 9.09
CA SER A 663 16.33 -19.87 10.02
C SER A 663 15.61 -19.00 11.05
N ILE A 664 15.58 -19.43 12.31
CA ILE A 664 14.96 -18.67 13.39
C ILE A 664 15.90 -17.54 13.78
N SER A 665 15.47 -16.29 13.63
CA SER A 665 16.26 -15.09 13.90
C SER A 665 16.13 -14.59 15.33
N SER A 666 14.91 -14.65 15.91
CA SER A 666 14.66 -14.29 17.31
C SER A 666 13.42 -14.95 17.87
N ILE A 667 13.40 -15.09 19.18
CA ILE A 667 12.24 -15.54 19.94
C ILE A 667 12.04 -14.54 21.08
N GLU A 668 10.87 -13.93 21.15
CA GLU A 668 10.49 -12.98 22.19
C GLU A 668 9.31 -13.52 22.97
N THR A 669 9.35 -13.43 24.30
CA THR A 669 8.21 -13.79 25.15
C THR A 669 7.55 -12.53 25.67
N ARG A 670 6.22 -12.42 25.47
CA ARG A 670 5.40 -11.30 25.94
C ARG A 670 4.18 -11.84 26.71
N GLY A 671 4.27 -11.78 28.04
CA GLY A 671 3.24 -12.38 28.89
C GLY A 671 3.16 -13.88 28.65
N ASN A 672 1.98 -14.39 28.27
CA ASN A 672 1.74 -15.80 27.96
C ASN A 672 1.89 -16.14 26.47
N LEU A 673 2.40 -15.23 25.68
CA LEU A 673 2.59 -15.41 24.24
C LEU A 673 4.09 -15.37 23.87
N THR A 674 4.46 -16.22 22.96
CA THR A 674 5.79 -16.23 22.35
C THR A 674 5.68 -15.78 20.91
N ILE A 675 6.57 -14.88 20.51
CA ILE A 675 6.70 -14.39 19.14
C ILE A 675 7.99 -14.98 18.57
N ILE A 676 7.85 -15.74 17.48
CA ILE A 676 8.97 -16.41 16.80
C ILE A 676 9.15 -15.73 15.46
N HIS A 677 10.34 -15.17 15.22
CA HIS A 677 10.72 -14.64 13.93
C HIS A 677 11.64 -15.62 13.22
N ALA A 678 11.33 -15.91 11.96
CA ALA A 678 12.13 -16.80 11.13
C ALA A 678 12.18 -16.33 9.69
N GLU A 679 13.23 -16.69 8.98
CA GLU A 679 13.34 -16.54 7.53
C GLU A 679 13.22 -17.92 6.89
N VAL A 680 12.22 -18.07 5.98
CA VAL A 680 11.85 -19.37 5.44
C VAL A 680 11.70 -19.28 3.92
N PRO A 681 12.23 -20.23 3.15
CA PRO A 681 12.01 -20.29 1.72
C PRO A 681 10.52 -20.45 1.39
N LEU A 682 10.02 -19.69 0.41
CA LEU A 682 8.61 -19.76 -0.02
C LEU A 682 8.20 -21.19 -0.41
N ALA A 683 9.13 -21.95 -1.02
CA ALA A 683 8.92 -23.34 -1.40
C ALA A 683 8.39 -24.23 -0.26
N GLU A 684 8.84 -23.94 0.95
CA GLU A 684 8.54 -24.73 2.15
C GLU A 684 7.31 -24.24 2.91
N LEU A 685 6.78 -23.07 2.53
CA LEU A 685 5.64 -22.45 3.22
C LEU A 685 4.27 -22.87 2.67
N PHE A 686 4.23 -23.64 1.56
CA PHE A 686 2.96 -24.15 1.07
C PHE A 686 2.29 -25.07 2.09
N GLY A 687 1.01 -24.79 2.38
CA GLY A 687 0.24 -25.49 3.40
C GLY A 687 0.62 -25.14 4.85
N TYR A 688 1.46 -24.11 5.06
CA TYR A 688 1.89 -23.71 6.40
C TYR A 688 0.71 -23.27 7.28
N ALA A 689 -0.30 -22.59 6.73
CA ALA A 689 -1.51 -22.20 7.43
C ALA A 689 -2.22 -23.40 8.09
N THR A 690 -2.32 -24.51 7.37
CA THR A 690 -2.93 -25.74 7.87
C THR A 690 -2.04 -26.42 8.93
N ALA A 691 -0.72 -26.42 8.71
CA ALA A 691 0.22 -27.00 9.65
C ALA A 691 0.21 -26.27 11.00
N ILE A 692 0.29 -24.93 11.00
CA ILE A 692 0.31 -24.15 12.24
C ILE A 692 -1.02 -24.26 13.01
N ARG A 693 -2.16 -24.27 12.31
CA ARG A 693 -3.48 -24.50 12.93
C ARG A 693 -3.53 -25.85 13.62
N SER A 694 -3.02 -26.89 12.99
CA SER A 694 -2.97 -28.24 13.56
C SER A 694 -2.05 -28.32 14.77
N LEU A 695 -0.83 -27.78 14.68
CA LEU A 695 0.17 -27.79 15.76
C LEU A 695 -0.28 -27.02 16.99
N SER A 696 -0.94 -25.89 16.79
CA SER A 696 -1.37 -25.01 17.88
C SER A 696 -2.84 -25.16 18.30
N LYS A 697 -3.54 -26.15 17.76
CA LYS A 697 -5.00 -26.31 17.97
C LYS A 697 -5.79 -25.03 17.64
N GLY A 698 -5.36 -24.31 16.61
CA GLY A 698 -5.97 -23.07 16.17
C GLY A 698 -5.64 -21.83 17.02
N ARG A 699 -4.74 -21.94 18.01
CA ARG A 699 -4.43 -20.85 18.97
C ARG A 699 -3.24 -19.97 18.56
N SER A 700 -2.54 -20.32 17.49
CA SER A 700 -1.44 -19.52 16.93
C SER A 700 -1.87 -18.79 15.68
N SER A 701 -1.31 -17.61 15.52
CA SER A 701 -1.40 -16.82 14.30
C SER A 701 -0.01 -16.66 13.68
N TYR A 702 0.03 -16.36 12.38
CA TYR A 702 1.28 -16.07 11.70
C TYR A 702 1.08 -14.97 10.66
N SER A 703 2.17 -14.30 10.33
CA SER A 703 2.27 -13.40 9.17
C SER A 703 3.52 -13.74 8.37
N MET A 704 3.48 -13.44 7.07
CA MET A 704 4.59 -13.66 6.15
C MET A 704 4.81 -12.41 5.32
N GLU A 705 6.08 -12.04 5.13
CA GLU A 705 6.47 -10.91 4.27
C GLU A 705 7.61 -11.31 3.34
N PRO A 706 7.59 -10.90 2.06
CA PRO A 706 8.75 -11.03 1.19
C PRO A 706 9.96 -10.34 1.82
N SER A 707 11.09 -11.02 1.84
CA SER A 707 12.33 -10.45 2.38
C SER A 707 13.36 -10.22 1.26
N HIS A 708 13.93 -11.28 0.75
CA HIS A 708 15.00 -11.24 -0.24
C HIS A 708 15.09 -12.56 -1.00
N PHE A 709 16.07 -12.68 -1.87
CA PHE A 709 16.38 -13.93 -2.57
C PHE A 709 17.69 -14.52 -2.02
N GLU A 710 17.74 -15.86 -1.88
CA GLU A 710 18.94 -16.59 -1.48
C GLU A 710 19.24 -17.75 -2.44
N PRO A 711 20.52 -18.18 -2.51
CA PRO A 711 20.91 -19.32 -3.33
C PRO A 711 20.17 -20.59 -2.92
N VAL A 712 19.57 -21.27 -3.91
CA VAL A 712 18.97 -22.59 -3.70
C VAL A 712 20.09 -23.60 -3.37
N PRO A 713 19.91 -24.45 -2.35
CA PRO A 713 20.86 -25.53 -2.06
C PRO A 713 21.12 -26.41 -3.29
N ALA A 714 22.41 -26.70 -3.58
CA ALA A 714 22.84 -27.36 -4.80
C ALA A 714 22.16 -28.73 -5.05
N ASN A 715 21.78 -29.43 -3.98
CA ASN A 715 21.07 -30.71 -4.06
C ASN A 715 19.61 -30.58 -4.51
N LEU A 716 19.00 -29.40 -4.40
CA LEU A 716 17.60 -29.15 -4.81
C LEU A 716 17.50 -28.61 -6.25
N VAL A 717 18.55 -28.01 -6.77
CA VAL A 717 18.58 -27.39 -8.11
C VAL A 717 18.13 -28.34 -9.20
N PRO A 718 18.66 -29.61 -9.32
CA PRO A 718 18.25 -30.55 -10.36
C PRO A 718 16.75 -30.80 -10.34
N ALA A 719 16.18 -31.06 -9.14
CA ALA A 719 14.75 -31.36 -8.99
C ALA A 719 13.84 -30.18 -9.41
N ILE A 720 14.32 -28.95 -9.23
CA ILE A 720 13.59 -27.74 -9.63
C ILE A 720 13.64 -27.58 -11.14
N LEU A 721 14.80 -27.83 -11.76
CA LEU A 721 14.96 -27.74 -13.22
C LEU A 721 14.22 -28.83 -13.96
N ASP A 722 14.25 -30.09 -13.46
CA ASP A 722 13.52 -31.22 -14.04
C ASP A 722 12.00 -31.03 -14.00
N GLN A 723 11.47 -30.39 -12.95
CA GLN A 723 10.04 -30.08 -12.89
C GLN A 723 9.60 -29.08 -13.96
N LYS A 724 10.52 -28.27 -14.49
CA LYS A 724 10.24 -27.35 -15.58
C LYS A 724 10.29 -28.03 -16.96
N GLU A 725 11.16 -29.01 -17.15
CA GLU A 725 11.27 -29.76 -18.42
C GLU A 725 10.13 -30.76 -18.63
N THR A 726 9.48 -31.20 -17.54
CA THR A 726 8.38 -32.18 -17.58
C THR A 726 6.99 -31.55 -17.68
N LYS A 727 6.88 -30.24 -17.62
CA LYS A 727 5.65 -29.46 -17.81
C LYS A 727 5.66 -28.69 -19.12
#